data_0a48ce24ef804d23e48d19a32448acb9
#
_entry.id   0a48ce24ef804d23e48d19a32448acb9
#
_cell.length_a   1.000
_cell.length_b   1.000
_cell.length_c   1.000
_cell.angle_alpha   90.00
_cell.angle_beta   90.00
_cell.angle_gamma   90.00
#
_symmetry.space_group_name_H-M   'P 1'
#
loop_
_entity.id
_entity.type
_entity.pdbx_description
1 polymer ?
#
loop_
_entity_poly.entity_id
_entity_poly.type
_entity_poly.pdbx_seq_one_letter_code
_entity_poly.pdbx_strand_id
1 'polypeptide(L)'
;VVSPLARGQPHFEARELHGTQWGRICPFETPEGANIGLVKNLALLVNVSVGVDDKQVEELLYELGVAPMVTKKVRGKVLKGYLDDIIEKLDRGELTGEEYRGWSRVFLNGKLIGYHPDGEQLVKTLRTLRRRGKLGPWASELNVAHIKQGPINEVIVNTDAGRIRRPLIVVENGVPKLTKEHVEKLKKGELTFEDLVKMGVIEYLDPDEEENAYIALTPDQVGPEHTHLELWIPGIFGITASIIPYAEHNQSPRNMYEAAMAKQALGLNAANFQRRVDTRGHLLHYPQKPLVVTRAIEVIGYNERPAGQNFVVAVLTSTGYNIEDAVVLNKSSVDRGLARSTFFRLYTTTEYKYPGGIQDEITRPPPSVRGYRGQRAYELLEDDGIVAPETPVQGGDVLVGKISPPRFISAQEYAVGGVTRQDTSIAVRHGEKGVVDMVLITMDDEGNKLIKVRVRDLRIPELGDKFASRHGQKGVVGLLVPQYDMPFTEEGITPDLIINPHAFPSRMTVGQLLESIAGKAAALRGESLDATPFYKESIENLKLVLKRHGYLPTGEEPMYDGRAGELLKGLVFIGLVYYQKLHHMVSDKMHARARGPVQILTRQPTQGRSRAGGLRWGEMEVDCLVGHGASLLLRETMRERSDLTRIYVCEECGFIGYYDKNKGKLICPIHKDKAVLKPVDVSYAFKLLIQELMSMGIKPRLIVEDILKR
;
A
#
# COMPACT_ATOMS: atom_id res chain seq x y z
N VAL A 1 3.27 0.64 -11.73
CA VAL A 1 4.39 1.29 -12.46
C VAL A 1 5.21 2.11 -11.47
N VAL A 2 6.50 1.85 -11.40
CA VAL A 2 7.42 2.53 -10.48
C VAL A 2 8.51 3.25 -11.29
N SER A 3 8.67 4.56 -11.05
CA SER A 3 9.74 5.34 -11.68
C SER A 3 11.09 5.03 -11.00
N PRO A 4 12.19 4.89 -11.75
CA PRO A 4 13.55 4.69 -11.21
C PRO A 4 14.18 5.97 -10.64
N LEU A 5 13.52 7.13 -10.73
CA LEU A 5 14.05 8.41 -10.28
C LEU A 5 14.36 8.42 -8.78
N ALA A 6 15.41 9.16 -8.40
CA ALA A 6 15.81 9.32 -7.00
C ALA A 6 14.73 10.02 -6.16
N ARG A 7 14.42 9.47 -4.97
CA ARG A 7 13.37 9.98 -4.09
C ARG A 7 13.72 11.28 -3.37
N GLY A 8 15.00 11.57 -3.20
CA GLY A 8 15.48 12.76 -2.51
C GLY A 8 15.41 14.06 -3.30
N GLN A 9 15.16 14.00 -4.61
CA GLN A 9 15.01 15.17 -5.48
C GLN A 9 13.53 15.43 -5.81
N PRO A 10 13.12 16.67 -6.01
CA PRO A 10 11.71 17.03 -6.21
C PRO A 10 11.09 16.44 -7.49
N HIS A 11 11.75 16.50 -8.64
CA HIS A 11 11.27 15.98 -9.95
C HIS A 11 9.77 16.28 -10.20
N PHE A 12 9.37 17.54 -10.24
CA PHE A 12 7.96 17.94 -10.33
C PHE A 12 7.28 17.41 -11.59
N GLU A 13 7.93 17.45 -12.74
CA GLU A 13 7.36 17.00 -14.02
C GLU A 13 7.04 15.50 -14.03
N ALA A 14 7.82 14.68 -13.31
CA ALA A 14 7.56 13.26 -13.18
C ALA A 14 6.44 12.92 -12.18
N ARG A 15 6.14 13.83 -11.26
CA ARG A 15 5.15 13.66 -10.20
C ARG A 15 3.79 14.26 -10.50
N GLU A 16 3.73 15.22 -11.41
CA GLU A 16 2.50 15.90 -11.79
C GLU A 16 1.50 14.99 -12.49
N LEU A 17 0.23 15.37 -12.46
CA LEU A 17 -0.82 14.74 -13.23
C LEU A 17 -0.83 15.33 -14.62
N HIS A 18 -0.26 14.61 -15.60
CA HIS A 18 -0.20 15.05 -17.00
C HIS A 18 -1.44 14.58 -17.77
N GLY A 19 -1.90 15.37 -18.77
CA GLY A 19 -3.08 15.06 -19.56
C GLY A 19 -3.02 13.72 -20.30
N THR A 20 -1.83 13.26 -20.72
CA THR A 20 -1.62 11.96 -21.39
C THR A 20 -1.91 10.75 -20.48
N GLN A 21 -2.04 10.96 -19.17
CA GLN A 21 -2.41 9.92 -18.21
C GLN A 21 -3.91 9.57 -18.24
N TRP A 22 -4.74 10.41 -18.86
CA TRP A 22 -6.18 10.17 -18.95
C TRP A 22 -6.48 8.78 -19.55
N GLY A 23 -7.24 7.99 -18.81
CA GLY A 23 -7.63 6.62 -19.19
C GLY A 23 -6.49 5.59 -19.22
N ARG A 24 -5.25 5.98 -18.84
CA ARG A 24 -4.07 5.10 -18.78
C ARG A 24 -3.55 4.89 -17.38
N ILE A 25 -3.46 5.95 -16.60
CA ILE A 25 -2.94 5.92 -15.24
C ILE A 25 -4.00 6.54 -14.33
N CYS A 26 -4.29 5.88 -13.21
CA CYS A 26 -5.25 6.39 -12.23
C CYS A 26 -4.81 7.76 -11.70
N PRO A 27 -5.69 8.79 -11.73
CA PRO A 27 -5.35 10.12 -11.24
C PRO A 27 -5.25 10.22 -9.73
N PHE A 28 -5.81 9.27 -8.98
CA PHE A 28 -5.88 9.31 -7.51
C PHE A 28 -4.95 8.32 -6.83
N GLU A 29 -4.71 7.16 -7.43
CA GLU A 29 -3.98 6.08 -6.77
C GLU A 29 -2.47 6.31 -6.85
N THR A 30 -1.92 6.98 -5.85
CA THR A 30 -0.49 7.21 -5.64
C THR A 30 -0.18 7.22 -4.14
N PRO A 31 1.00 6.75 -3.68
CA PRO A 31 1.36 6.82 -2.26
C PRO A 31 1.59 8.27 -1.81
N GLU A 32 1.52 8.47 -0.50
CA GLU A 32 1.88 9.72 0.18
C GLU A 32 3.40 9.83 0.40
N GLY A 33 3.89 11.05 0.67
CA GLY A 33 5.27 11.32 1.04
C GLY A 33 6.25 11.30 -0.14
N ALA A 34 7.47 10.84 0.07
CA ALA A 34 8.56 10.91 -0.91
C ALA A 34 8.29 10.17 -2.24
N ASN A 35 7.36 9.24 -2.25
CA ASN A 35 7.00 8.45 -3.43
C ASN A 35 5.83 9.02 -4.24
N ILE A 36 5.24 10.14 -3.80
CA ILE A 36 4.08 10.75 -4.47
C ILE A 36 4.36 11.00 -5.95
N GLY A 37 3.47 10.55 -6.83
CA GLY A 37 3.57 10.70 -8.28
C GLY A 37 4.65 9.86 -8.97
N LEU A 38 5.56 9.21 -8.24
CA LEU A 38 6.60 8.31 -8.78
C LEU A 38 6.16 6.83 -8.80
N VAL A 39 5.22 6.46 -7.96
CA VAL A 39 4.54 5.16 -8.02
C VAL A 39 3.13 5.43 -8.54
N LYS A 40 2.81 4.83 -9.69
CA LYS A 40 1.56 5.04 -10.42
C LYS A 40 0.86 3.71 -10.63
N ASN A 41 -0.46 3.75 -10.73
CA ASN A 41 -1.29 2.56 -10.94
C ASN A 41 -2.08 2.69 -12.25
N LEU A 42 -2.23 1.58 -12.97
CA LEU A 42 -2.94 1.54 -14.24
C LEU A 42 -4.43 1.79 -14.05
N ALA A 43 -5.06 2.43 -15.02
CA ALA A 43 -6.51 2.58 -15.10
C ALA A 43 -7.18 1.26 -15.50
N LEU A 44 -8.49 1.13 -15.26
CA LEU A 44 -9.24 -0.13 -15.47
C LEU A 44 -9.25 -0.61 -16.91
N LEU A 45 -9.39 0.30 -17.88
CA LEU A 45 -9.54 -0.04 -19.30
C LEU A 45 -8.22 -0.08 -20.07
N VAL A 46 -7.11 0.07 -19.39
CA VAL A 46 -5.78 0.13 -20.01
C VAL A 46 -5.42 -1.19 -20.71
N ASN A 47 -4.78 -1.07 -21.85
CA ASN A 47 -4.12 -2.15 -22.55
C ASN A 47 -2.61 -1.87 -22.64
N VAL A 48 -1.80 -2.87 -22.32
CA VAL A 48 -0.33 -2.80 -22.47
C VAL A 48 0.05 -3.55 -23.74
N SER A 49 0.79 -2.89 -24.66
CA SER A 49 1.22 -3.50 -25.91
C SER A 49 2.19 -4.66 -25.69
N VAL A 50 2.05 -5.69 -26.50
CA VAL A 50 2.94 -6.88 -26.50
C VAL A 50 4.13 -6.69 -27.45
N GLY A 51 3.94 -5.91 -28.50
CA GLY A 51 4.94 -5.60 -29.51
C GLY A 51 4.92 -6.52 -30.73
N VAL A 52 5.57 -6.04 -31.79
CA VAL A 52 5.68 -6.73 -33.10
C VAL A 52 7.11 -6.66 -33.57
N ASP A 53 7.53 -7.59 -34.43
CA ASP A 53 8.86 -7.56 -35.07
C ASP A 53 8.96 -6.33 -36.00
N ASP A 54 9.91 -5.45 -35.71
CA ASP A 54 10.17 -4.21 -36.44
C ASP A 54 10.38 -4.44 -37.95
N LYS A 55 10.96 -5.57 -38.34
CA LYS A 55 11.22 -5.89 -39.75
C LYS A 55 9.95 -5.99 -40.58
N GLN A 56 8.89 -6.57 -40.01
CA GLN A 56 7.60 -6.70 -40.71
C GLN A 56 6.97 -5.32 -40.96
N VAL A 57 7.09 -4.44 -39.98
CA VAL A 57 6.55 -3.09 -40.05
C VAL A 57 7.39 -2.21 -41.00
N GLU A 58 8.71 -2.33 -40.94
CA GLU A 58 9.66 -1.65 -41.81
C GLU A 58 9.41 -1.99 -43.28
N GLU A 59 9.20 -3.27 -43.61
CA GLU A 59 8.87 -3.72 -44.96
C GLU A 59 7.56 -3.13 -45.46
N LEU A 60 6.53 -3.10 -44.60
CA LEU A 60 5.23 -2.48 -44.92
C LEU A 60 5.40 -0.97 -45.25
N LEU A 61 6.16 -0.25 -44.42
CA LEU A 61 6.39 1.17 -44.61
C LEU A 61 7.07 1.45 -45.96
N TYR A 62 8.04 0.64 -46.38
CA TYR A 62 8.67 0.77 -47.68
C TYR A 62 7.72 0.41 -48.82
N GLU A 63 6.83 -0.56 -48.68
CA GLU A 63 5.77 -0.85 -49.66
C GLU A 63 4.80 0.31 -49.84
N LEU A 64 4.57 1.09 -48.79
CA LEU A 64 3.70 2.27 -48.79
C LEU A 64 4.39 3.55 -49.31
N GLY A 65 5.65 3.47 -49.75
CA GLY A 65 6.35 4.58 -50.42
C GLY A 65 7.30 5.37 -49.51
N VAL A 66 7.65 4.86 -48.34
CA VAL A 66 8.72 5.47 -47.54
C VAL A 66 10.06 5.23 -48.21
N ALA A 67 10.78 6.31 -48.55
CA ALA A 67 12.14 6.24 -49.10
C ALA A 67 13.13 5.97 -47.94
N PRO A 68 13.93 4.89 -47.99
CA PRO A 68 14.92 4.61 -46.95
C PRO A 68 16.02 5.67 -46.96
N MET A 69 16.78 5.82 -45.87
CA MET A 69 17.86 6.78 -45.76
C MET A 69 18.96 6.52 -46.82
N VAL A 70 19.33 5.26 -46.99
CA VAL A 70 20.34 4.77 -47.94
C VAL A 70 19.69 3.66 -48.76
N THR A 71 20.13 3.54 -50.03
CA THR A 71 19.62 2.53 -50.96
C THR A 71 19.65 1.12 -50.35
N LYS A 72 18.50 0.48 -50.27
CA LYS A 72 18.28 -0.79 -49.59
C LYS A 72 17.55 -1.79 -50.50
N LYS A 73 17.89 -3.06 -50.41
CA LYS A 73 17.18 -4.13 -51.12
C LYS A 73 16.17 -4.76 -50.21
N VAL A 74 14.88 -4.63 -50.55
CA VAL A 74 13.75 -5.16 -49.77
C VAL A 74 12.94 -6.08 -50.66
N ARG A 75 12.70 -7.32 -50.24
CA ARG A 75 11.96 -8.35 -51.02
C ARG A 75 12.35 -8.43 -52.51
N GLY A 76 13.63 -8.29 -52.81
CA GLY A 76 14.14 -8.40 -54.19
C GLY A 76 14.08 -7.11 -55.04
N LYS A 77 13.38 -6.05 -54.55
CA LYS A 77 13.36 -4.73 -55.16
C LYS A 77 14.45 -3.84 -54.57
N VAL A 78 15.11 -3.06 -55.38
CA VAL A 78 16.06 -2.05 -54.92
C VAL A 78 15.28 -0.75 -54.74
N LEU A 79 15.22 -0.27 -53.50
CA LEU A 79 14.61 1.03 -53.16
C LEU A 79 15.75 2.07 -53.08
N LYS A 80 15.64 3.11 -53.87
CA LYS A 80 16.62 4.20 -53.90
C LYS A 80 16.56 4.96 -52.56
N GLY A 81 17.72 5.19 -51.97
CA GLY A 81 17.82 5.92 -50.70
C GLY A 81 17.54 7.42 -50.89
N TYR A 82 16.96 8.05 -49.91
CA TYR A 82 16.69 9.48 -49.87
C TYR A 82 17.98 10.31 -50.06
N LEU A 83 19.04 9.94 -49.33
CA LEU A 83 20.34 10.59 -49.42
C LEU A 83 21.01 10.34 -50.79
N ASP A 84 20.91 9.08 -51.29
CA ASP A 84 21.51 8.71 -52.59
C ASP A 84 20.81 9.46 -53.72
N ASP A 85 19.49 9.68 -53.64
CA ASP A 85 18.75 10.48 -54.65
C ASP A 85 19.14 11.96 -54.62
N ILE A 86 19.34 12.53 -53.45
CA ILE A 86 19.80 13.90 -53.27
C ILE A 86 21.20 14.06 -53.82
N ILE A 87 22.13 13.16 -53.52
CA ILE A 87 23.51 13.20 -53.99
C ILE A 87 23.55 13.09 -55.52
N GLU A 88 22.82 12.15 -56.12
CA GLU A 88 22.78 11.96 -57.57
C GLU A 88 22.19 13.19 -58.31
N LYS A 89 21.15 13.82 -57.75
CA LYS A 89 20.57 15.06 -58.30
C LYS A 89 21.48 16.25 -58.10
N LEU A 90 22.22 16.31 -57.00
CA LEU A 90 23.22 17.33 -56.74
C LEU A 90 24.36 17.24 -57.78
N ASP A 91 24.85 16.01 -58.03
CA ASP A 91 25.91 15.78 -59.06
C ASP A 91 25.46 16.07 -60.44
N ARG A 92 24.18 15.95 -60.78
CA ARG A 92 23.57 16.32 -62.03
C ARG A 92 23.24 17.82 -62.17
N GLY A 93 23.36 18.60 -61.09
CA GLY A 93 22.96 20.01 -61.08
C GLY A 93 21.46 20.28 -61.20
N GLU A 94 20.63 19.21 -60.94
CA GLU A 94 19.17 19.27 -61.08
C GLU A 94 18.46 19.54 -59.74
N LEU A 95 19.19 19.68 -58.62
CA LEU A 95 18.60 19.86 -57.31
C LEU A 95 17.99 21.28 -57.17
N THR A 96 16.67 21.36 -57.29
CA THR A 96 15.91 22.52 -56.83
C THR A 96 15.50 22.26 -55.37
N GLY A 97 15.96 23.07 -54.42
CA GLY A 97 15.72 22.86 -52.98
C GLY A 97 14.24 22.82 -52.59
N GLU A 98 13.30 22.88 -53.53
CA GLU A 98 11.84 22.79 -53.35
C GLU A 98 11.30 21.36 -53.44
N GLU A 99 11.98 20.43 -54.13
CA GLU A 99 11.48 19.06 -54.37
C GLU A 99 11.29 18.24 -53.09
N TYR A 100 12.13 18.44 -52.09
CA TYR A 100 12.07 17.72 -50.81
C TYR A 100 11.48 18.59 -49.70
N ARG A 101 11.04 19.80 -50.01
CA ARG A 101 10.43 20.72 -49.07
C ARG A 101 9.05 20.18 -48.65
N GLY A 102 8.89 19.88 -47.35
CA GLY A 102 7.63 19.36 -46.82
C GLY A 102 7.57 17.84 -46.69
N TRP A 103 8.61 17.11 -47.10
CA TRP A 103 8.65 15.66 -46.81
C TRP A 103 8.64 15.39 -45.31
N SER A 104 7.90 14.37 -44.91
CA SER A 104 7.77 13.96 -43.52
C SER A 104 8.83 12.93 -43.16
N ARG A 105 9.49 13.14 -42.03
CA ARG A 105 10.39 12.15 -41.44
C ARG A 105 9.57 11.02 -40.88
N VAL A 106 9.92 9.77 -41.16
CA VAL A 106 9.20 8.59 -40.67
C VAL A 106 10.05 7.86 -39.65
N PHE A 107 9.53 7.78 -38.40
CA PHE A 107 10.16 7.09 -37.30
C PHE A 107 9.40 5.80 -37.00
N LEU A 108 10.13 4.72 -36.77
CA LEU A 108 9.60 3.45 -36.24
C LEU A 108 10.25 3.17 -34.88
N ASN A 109 9.45 3.11 -33.84
CA ASN A 109 9.90 2.88 -32.45
C ASN A 109 11.09 3.79 -32.04
N GLY A 110 11.02 5.08 -32.42
CA GLY A 110 12.06 6.07 -32.18
C GLY A 110 13.25 6.06 -33.14
N LYS A 111 13.32 5.11 -34.11
CA LYS A 111 14.37 5.01 -35.10
C LYS A 111 13.92 5.67 -36.42
N LEU A 112 14.69 6.60 -36.95
CA LEU A 112 14.44 7.20 -38.26
C LEU A 112 14.62 6.12 -39.35
N ILE A 113 13.56 5.79 -40.06
CA ILE A 113 13.53 4.77 -41.12
C ILE A 113 13.75 5.43 -42.49
N GLY A 114 13.12 6.58 -42.72
CA GLY A 114 13.22 7.26 -44.01
C GLY A 114 12.31 8.47 -44.07
N TYR A 115 11.98 8.88 -45.32
CA TYR A 115 11.17 10.04 -45.61
C TYR A 115 9.99 9.68 -46.50
N HIS A 116 8.87 10.37 -46.31
CA HIS A 116 7.69 10.21 -47.19
C HIS A 116 7.19 11.57 -47.67
N PRO A 117 6.82 11.73 -48.96
CA PRO A 117 6.40 13.00 -49.53
C PRO A 117 5.13 13.57 -48.87
N ASP A 118 4.19 12.72 -48.49
CA ASP A 118 2.92 13.10 -47.83
C ASP A 118 2.68 12.24 -46.59
N GLY A 119 3.05 12.80 -45.44
CA GLY A 119 2.90 12.12 -44.14
C GLY A 119 1.43 11.92 -43.71
N GLU A 120 0.56 12.86 -44.09
CA GLU A 120 -0.87 12.76 -43.74
C GLU A 120 -1.55 11.60 -44.49
N GLN A 121 -1.24 11.46 -45.79
CA GLN A 121 -1.76 10.33 -46.56
C GLN A 121 -1.21 9.00 -46.09
N LEU A 122 0.04 8.92 -45.69
CA LEU A 122 0.65 7.71 -45.11
C LEU A 122 -0.09 7.29 -43.83
N VAL A 123 -0.30 8.22 -42.89
CA VAL A 123 -0.99 7.98 -41.64
C VAL A 123 -2.44 7.52 -41.88
N LYS A 124 -3.16 8.19 -42.78
CA LYS A 124 -4.52 7.84 -43.19
C LYS A 124 -4.61 6.42 -43.79
N THR A 125 -3.63 6.07 -44.59
CA THR A 125 -3.52 4.74 -45.22
C THR A 125 -3.27 3.66 -44.16
N LEU A 126 -2.31 3.87 -43.27
CA LEU A 126 -1.99 2.93 -42.17
C LEU A 126 -3.18 2.72 -41.21
N ARG A 127 -3.86 3.80 -40.82
CA ARG A 127 -5.08 3.71 -40.00
C ARG A 127 -6.20 2.94 -40.72
N THR A 128 -6.36 3.16 -42.04
CA THR A 128 -7.37 2.42 -42.81
C THR A 128 -7.03 0.94 -42.94
N LEU A 129 -5.76 0.59 -43.13
CA LEU A 129 -5.31 -0.81 -43.16
C LEU A 129 -5.53 -1.51 -41.82
N ARG A 130 -5.22 -0.82 -40.70
CA ARG A 130 -5.48 -1.26 -39.34
C ARG A 130 -6.98 -1.57 -39.14
N ARG A 131 -7.85 -0.61 -39.44
CA ARG A 131 -9.32 -0.71 -39.28
C ARG A 131 -9.98 -1.78 -40.13
N ARG A 132 -9.39 -2.12 -41.28
CA ARG A 132 -9.89 -3.17 -42.17
C ARG A 132 -9.32 -4.56 -41.84
N GLY A 133 -8.50 -4.69 -40.80
CA GLY A 133 -7.87 -5.95 -40.40
C GLY A 133 -6.90 -6.54 -41.45
N LYS A 134 -6.47 -5.74 -42.44
CA LYS A 134 -5.59 -6.20 -43.52
C LYS A 134 -4.13 -6.44 -43.09
N LEU A 135 -3.75 -5.99 -41.91
CA LEU A 135 -2.40 -6.15 -41.33
C LEU A 135 -2.24 -7.45 -40.56
N GLY A 136 -3.30 -8.28 -40.46
CA GLY A 136 -3.25 -9.53 -39.72
C GLY A 136 -3.37 -9.38 -38.20
N PRO A 137 -2.90 -10.36 -37.42
CA PRO A 137 -3.13 -10.38 -35.95
C PRO A 137 -2.49 -9.20 -35.19
N TRP A 138 -1.45 -8.59 -35.73
CA TRP A 138 -0.70 -7.52 -35.11
C TRP A 138 -1.25 -6.11 -35.41
N ALA A 139 -2.33 -6.02 -36.20
CA ALA A 139 -2.96 -4.73 -36.55
C ALA A 139 -3.29 -3.87 -35.32
N SER A 140 -3.71 -4.50 -34.22
CA SER A 140 -4.03 -3.82 -32.96
C SER A 140 -2.82 -3.23 -32.26
N GLU A 141 -1.60 -3.69 -32.57
CA GLU A 141 -0.37 -3.21 -31.96
C GLU A 141 0.20 -1.94 -32.64
N LEU A 142 -0.30 -1.61 -33.84
CA LEU A 142 0.14 -0.46 -34.61
C LEU A 142 -0.51 0.82 -34.11
N ASN A 143 0.28 1.81 -33.70
CA ASN A 143 -0.14 3.18 -33.46
C ASN A 143 0.61 4.13 -34.38
N VAL A 144 -0.08 5.14 -34.89
CA VAL A 144 0.48 6.06 -35.89
C VAL A 144 0.04 7.49 -35.60
N ALA A 145 1.02 8.37 -35.45
CA ALA A 145 0.82 9.81 -35.26
C ALA A 145 1.49 10.64 -36.34
N HIS A 146 0.92 11.80 -36.67
CA HIS A 146 1.53 12.79 -37.51
C HIS A 146 1.69 14.09 -36.72
N ILE A 147 2.93 14.51 -36.52
CA ILE A 147 3.28 15.77 -35.84
C ILE A 147 3.71 16.79 -36.86
N LYS A 148 2.91 17.86 -36.97
CA LYS A 148 3.21 18.98 -37.87
C LYS A 148 3.18 20.30 -37.10
N GLN A 149 4.34 20.75 -36.64
CA GLN A 149 4.49 21.98 -35.86
C GLN A 149 5.69 22.79 -36.36
N GLY A 150 5.44 23.91 -37.04
CA GLY A 150 6.49 24.75 -37.59
C GLY A 150 7.42 23.98 -38.54
N PRO A 151 8.71 23.86 -38.23
CA PRO A 151 9.67 23.10 -39.06
C PRO A 151 9.60 21.59 -38.85
N ILE A 152 8.86 21.11 -37.82
CA ILE A 152 8.74 19.68 -37.50
C ILE A 152 7.61 19.10 -38.35
N ASN A 153 7.95 18.08 -39.15
CA ASN A 153 7.00 17.30 -39.94
C ASN A 153 7.40 15.82 -39.83
N GLU A 154 6.77 15.11 -38.94
CA GLU A 154 7.16 13.76 -38.54
C GLU A 154 5.97 12.81 -38.47
N VAL A 155 6.16 11.61 -38.98
CA VAL A 155 5.26 10.48 -38.79
C VAL A 155 5.91 9.53 -37.81
N ILE A 156 5.25 9.32 -36.68
CA ILE A 156 5.69 8.38 -35.63
C ILE A 156 4.87 7.12 -35.75
N VAL A 157 5.55 6.01 -35.91
CA VAL A 157 4.94 4.65 -35.93
C VAL A 157 5.46 3.88 -34.74
N ASN A 158 4.58 3.52 -33.84
CA ASN A 158 4.88 2.79 -32.62
C ASN A 158 4.29 1.38 -32.67
N THR A 159 5.12 0.38 -32.48
CA THR A 159 4.74 -1.04 -32.50
C THR A 159 5.47 -1.86 -31.42
N ASP A 160 6.27 -1.22 -30.57
CA ASP A 160 7.05 -1.83 -29.51
C ASP A 160 6.16 -2.30 -28.32
N ALA A 161 6.74 -3.15 -27.51
CA ALA A 161 6.09 -3.65 -26.29
C ALA A 161 6.11 -2.62 -25.16
N GLY A 162 5.18 -2.76 -24.21
CA GLY A 162 5.18 -1.99 -22.96
C GLY A 162 4.55 -0.59 -23.06
N ARG A 163 3.94 -0.23 -24.19
CA ARG A 163 3.19 1.03 -24.32
C ARG A 163 1.82 0.93 -23.64
N ILE A 164 1.47 1.95 -22.88
CA ILE A 164 0.19 2.03 -22.18
C ILE A 164 -0.82 2.71 -23.11
N ARG A 165 -1.86 1.97 -23.49
CA ARG A 165 -2.88 2.40 -24.46
C ARG A 165 -4.27 2.31 -23.86
N ARG A 166 -5.21 3.08 -24.39
CA ARG A 166 -6.62 3.03 -23.98
C ARG A 166 -7.56 2.76 -25.15
N PRO A 167 -8.66 2.00 -24.94
CA PRO A 167 -9.63 1.73 -25.98
C PRO A 167 -10.56 2.92 -26.21
N LEU A 168 -10.82 3.25 -27.44
CA LEU A 168 -11.77 4.28 -27.86
C LEU A 168 -12.66 3.75 -28.99
N ILE A 169 -13.91 4.22 -29.04
CA ILE A 169 -14.85 3.90 -30.10
C ILE A 169 -14.54 4.81 -31.30
N VAL A 170 -14.40 4.22 -32.47
CA VAL A 170 -14.15 4.97 -33.71
C VAL A 170 -15.43 5.70 -34.16
N VAL A 171 -15.29 6.98 -34.49
CA VAL A 171 -16.33 7.83 -35.07
C VAL A 171 -15.98 8.12 -36.51
N GLU A 172 -16.89 7.89 -37.45
CA GLU A 172 -16.75 8.25 -38.86
C GLU A 172 -17.94 9.14 -39.29
N ASN A 173 -17.61 10.31 -39.83
CA ASN A 173 -18.63 11.30 -40.29
C ASN A 173 -19.64 11.69 -39.18
N GLY A 174 -19.20 11.81 -37.93
CA GLY A 174 -20.08 12.15 -36.80
C GLY A 174 -20.98 11.00 -36.31
N VAL A 175 -20.74 9.76 -36.75
CA VAL A 175 -21.49 8.58 -36.29
C VAL A 175 -20.55 7.57 -35.68
N PRO A 176 -20.80 7.14 -34.41
CA PRO A 176 -20.02 6.08 -33.77
C PRO A 176 -20.21 4.75 -34.51
N LYS A 177 -19.13 4.01 -34.76
CA LYS A 177 -19.20 2.66 -35.37
C LYS A 177 -19.82 1.61 -34.47
N LEU A 178 -19.81 1.82 -33.16
CA LEU A 178 -20.45 0.91 -32.20
C LEU A 178 -21.97 1.07 -32.28
N THR A 179 -22.65 0.05 -32.78
CA THR A 179 -24.12 0.02 -32.94
C THR A 179 -24.78 -0.79 -31.81
N LYS A 180 -26.09 -0.60 -31.63
CA LYS A 180 -26.88 -1.41 -30.68
C LYS A 180 -26.82 -2.92 -31.00
N GLU A 181 -26.72 -3.28 -32.28
CA GLU A 181 -26.59 -4.68 -32.72
C GLU A 181 -25.28 -5.31 -32.22
N HIS A 182 -24.15 -4.55 -32.24
CA HIS A 182 -22.90 -5.02 -31.68
C HIS A 182 -23.04 -5.31 -30.19
N VAL A 183 -23.71 -4.43 -29.45
CA VAL A 183 -23.94 -4.59 -27.99
C VAL A 183 -24.83 -5.81 -27.71
N GLU A 184 -25.86 -6.04 -28.51
CA GLU A 184 -26.72 -7.23 -28.36
C GLU A 184 -25.97 -8.52 -28.63
N LYS A 185 -25.16 -8.58 -29.68
CA LYS A 185 -24.31 -9.73 -30.00
C LYS A 185 -23.26 -10.00 -28.91
N LEU A 186 -22.68 -8.94 -28.33
CA LEU A 186 -21.80 -9.07 -27.15
C LEU A 186 -22.52 -9.68 -25.95
N LYS A 187 -23.75 -9.21 -25.65
CA LYS A 187 -24.59 -9.77 -24.57
C LYS A 187 -24.96 -11.24 -24.80
N LYS A 188 -25.16 -11.65 -26.05
CA LYS A 188 -25.43 -13.05 -26.42
C LYS A 188 -24.16 -13.93 -26.45
N GLY A 189 -22.96 -13.33 -26.33
CA GLY A 189 -21.69 -14.05 -26.45
C GLY A 189 -21.30 -14.43 -27.88
N GLU A 190 -22.00 -13.89 -28.89
CA GLU A 190 -21.69 -14.12 -30.34
C GLU A 190 -20.47 -13.32 -30.80
N LEU A 191 -20.14 -12.23 -30.12
CA LEU A 191 -18.97 -11.39 -30.37
C LEU A 191 -18.16 -11.26 -29.08
N THR A 192 -16.85 -11.13 -29.25
CA THR A 192 -15.93 -10.76 -28.16
C THR A 192 -15.46 -9.31 -28.32
N PHE A 193 -14.87 -8.75 -27.27
CA PHE A 193 -14.25 -7.43 -27.34
C PHE A 193 -13.14 -7.37 -28.39
N GLU A 194 -12.35 -8.43 -28.50
CA GLU A 194 -11.28 -8.54 -29.50
C GLU A 194 -11.82 -8.52 -30.94
N ASP A 195 -13.00 -9.08 -31.17
CA ASP A 195 -13.63 -9.06 -32.50
C ASP A 195 -14.03 -7.63 -32.88
N LEU A 196 -14.49 -6.81 -31.93
CA LEU A 196 -14.75 -5.38 -32.18
C LEU A 196 -13.47 -4.61 -32.54
N VAL A 197 -12.35 -4.96 -31.93
CA VAL A 197 -11.05 -4.38 -32.28
C VAL A 197 -10.62 -4.81 -33.69
N LYS A 198 -10.77 -6.09 -34.04
CA LYS A 198 -10.45 -6.61 -35.38
C LYS A 198 -11.32 -5.99 -36.48
N MET A 199 -12.60 -5.71 -36.16
CA MET A 199 -13.52 -5.03 -37.10
C MET A 199 -13.28 -3.52 -37.21
N GLY A 200 -12.36 -2.96 -36.40
CA GLY A 200 -12.07 -1.53 -36.40
C GLY A 200 -13.21 -0.67 -35.85
N VAL A 201 -14.03 -1.23 -34.97
CA VAL A 201 -15.06 -0.51 -34.21
C VAL A 201 -14.45 0.16 -33.00
N ILE A 202 -13.48 -0.51 -32.37
CA ILE A 202 -12.69 -0.03 -31.22
C ILE A 202 -11.22 -0.02 -31.61
N GLU A 203 -10.51 1.01 -31.21
CA GLU A 203 -9.07 1.15 -31.41
C GLU A 203 -8.37 1.40 -30.09
N TYR A 204 -7.14 0.86 -29.94
CA TYR A 204 -6.24 1.21 -28.82
C TYR A 204 -5.34 2.36 -29.25
N LEU A 205 -5.46 3.51 -28.61
CA LEU A 205 -4.61 4.66 -28.86
C LEU A 205 -3.52 4.80 -27.80
N ASP A 206 -2.29 5.05 -28.27
CA ASP A 206 -1.19 5.52 -27.43
C ASP A 206 -1.23 7.06 -27.27
N PRO A 207 -0.41 7.66 -26.39
CA PRO A 207 -0.42 9.11 -26.20
C PRO A 207 -0.11 9.91 -27.47
N ASP A 208 0.82 9.45 -28.31
CA ASP A 208 1.22 10.15 -29.52
C ASP A 208 0.08 10.19 -30.56
N GLU A 209 -0.61 9.07 -30.76
CA GLU A 209 -1.75 8.99 -31.65
C GLU A 209 -2.96 9.78 -31.12
N GLU A 210 -3.13 9.80 -29.80
CA GLU A 210 -4.23 10.52 -29.15
C GLU A 210 -4.14 12.04 -29.36
N GLU A 211 -2.93 12.60 -29.45
CA GLU A 211 -2.75 14.02 -29.76
C GLU A 211 -3.30 14.40 -31.14
N ASN A 212 -3.39 13.45 -32.07
CA ASN A 212 -4.04 13.63 -33.37
C ASN A 212 -5.55 13.33 -33.38
N ALA A 213 -6.12 12.92 -32.25
CA ALA A 213 -7.52 12.54 -32.14
C ALA A 213 -8.36 13.65 -31.51
N TYR A 214 -9.59 13.80 -31.97
CA TYR A 214 -10.59 14.65 -31.34
C TYR A 214 -11.67 13.75 -30.74
N ILE A 215 -11.76 13.71 -29.40
CA ILE A 215 -12.50 12.71 -28.65
C ILE A 215 -13.73 13.34 -28.01
N ALA A 216 -14.92 12.79 -28.25
CA ALA A 216 -16.13 13.13 -27.53
C ALA A 216 -16.22 12.33 -26.22
N LEU A 217 -16.67 12.95 -25.12
CA LEU A 217 -16.86 12.27 -23.84
C LEU A 217 -18.16 11.48 -23.78
N THR A 218 -19.22 12.02 -24.34
CA THR A 218 -20.57 11.39 -24.35
C THR A 218 -21.12 11.28 -25.76
N PRO A 219 -22.02 10.33 -26.04
CA PRO A 219 -22.63 10.17 -27.36
C PRO A 219 -23.34 11.43 -27.85
N ASP A 220 -23.90 12.24 -26.94
CA ASP A 220 -24.64 13.46 -27.25
C ASP A 220 -23.74 14.60 -27.76
N GLN A 221 -22.44 14.53 -27.47
CA GLN A 221 -21.44 15.51 -27.88
C GLN A 221 -20.82 15.20 -29.24
N VAL A 222 -21.12 14.05 -29.83
CA VAL A 222 -20.50 13.61 -31.09
C VAL A 222 -20.93 14.51 -32.23
N GLY A 223 -19.98 15.19 -32.85
CA GLY A 223 -20.13 16.01 -34.05
C GLY A 223 -19.26 15.52 -35.21
N PRO A 224 -19.36 16.13 -36.38
CA PRO A 224 -18.60 15.73 -37.57
C PRO A 224 -17.09 15.86 -37.43
N GLU A 225 -16.61 16.69 -36.50
CA GLU A 225 -15.20 16.92 -36.20
C GLU A 225 -14.57 15.82 -35.35
N HIS A 226 -15.38 15.08 -34.62
CA HIS A 226 -14.89 14.06 -33.69
C HIS A 226 -14.42 12.82 -34.46
N THR A 227 -13.26 12.32 -34.04
CA THR A 227 -12.65 11.10 -34.59
C THR A 227 -12.95 9.86 -33.75
N HIS A 228 -13.14 10.06 -32.44
CA HIS A 228 -13.37 9.01 -31.48
C HIS A 228 -14.40 9.42 -30.40
N LEU A 229 -14.93 8.41 -29.72
CA LEU A 229 -15.82 8.57 -28.59
C LEU A 229 -15.27 7.75 -27.42
N GLU A 230 -15.35 8.32 -26.22
CA GLU A 230 -14.94 7.65 -24.99
C GLU A 230 -15.80 6.40 -24.75
N LEU A 231 -15.15 5.27 -24.40
CA LEU A 231 -15.86 4.02 -24.15
C LEU A 231 -16.61 4.06 -22.82
N TRP A 232 -15.93 4.47 -21.76
CA TRP A 232 -16.48 4.55 -20.41
C TRP A 232 -15.64 5.48 -19.52
N ILE A 233 -16.17 6.64 -19.19
CA ILE A 233 -15.42 7.68 -18.46
C ILE A 233 -14.89 7.19 -17.12
N PRO A 234 -15.64 6.48 -16.24
CA PRO A 234 -15.11 6.00 -14.98
C PRO A 234 -13.95 5.01 -15.10
N GLY A 235 -13.70 4.49 -16.29
CA GLY A 235 -12.54 3.64 -16.59
C GLY A 235 -11.18 4.32 -16.45
N ILE A 236 -11.14 5.65 -16.21
CA ILE A 236 -9.92 6.41 -15.91
C ILE A 236 -9.35 6.07 -14.53
N PHE A 237 -10.17 5.54 -13.62
CA PHE A 237 -9.75 5.15 -12.29
C PHE A 237 -9.08 3.77 -12.29
N GLY A 238 -8.18 3.56 -11.33
CA GLY A 238 -7.65 2.24 -11.01
C GLY A 238 -8.61 1.42 -10.17
N ILE A 239 -8.24 0.19 -9.85
CA ILE A 239 -9.09 -0.76 -9.09
C ILE A 239 -9.53 -0.18 -7.75
N THR A 240 -8.63 0.36 -6.94
CA THR A 240 -8.95 0.88 -5.61
C THR A 240 -9.73 2.19 -5.65
N ALA A 241 -9.43 3.07 -6.58
CA ALA A 241 -10.15 4.33 -6.73
C ALA A 241 -11.58 4.13 -7.30
N SER A 242 -11.81 3.07 -8.06
CA SER A 242 -13.10 2.78 -8.68
C SER A 242 -14.19 2.30 -7.71
N ILE A 243 -13.81 1.89 -6.48
CA ILE A 243 -14.78 1.52 -5.43
C ILE A 243 -15.39 2.73 -4.71
N ILE A 244 -14.83 3.93 -4.92
CA ILE A 244 -15.27 5.17 -4.27
C ILE A 244 -16.56 5.66 -4.93
N PRO A 245 -17.69 5.72 -4.21
CA PRO A 245 -18.90 6.30 -4.75
C PRO A 245 -18.79 7.83 -4.76
N TYR A 246 -19.38 8.48 -5.75
CA TYR A 246 -19.37 9.95 -5.88
C TYR A 246 -17.95 10.56 -5.80
N ALA A 247 -16.96 9.92 -6.40
CA ALA A 247 -15.55 10.35 -6.30
C ALA A 247 -15.31 11.77 -6.83
N GLU A 248 -16.08 12.20 -7.84
CA GLU A 248 -16.03 13.54 -8.42
C GLU A 248 -16.52 14.64 -7.48
N HIS A 249 -17.27 14.30 -6.44
CA HIS A 249 -17.77 15.23 -5.42
C HIS A 249 -16.80 15.38 -4.24
N ASN A 250 -15.69 14.66 -4.22
CA ASN A 250 -14.68 14.73 -3.17
C ASN A 250 -13.48 15.57 -3.62
N GLN A 251 -12.81 16.17 -2.67
CA GLN A 251 -11.48 16.73 -2.90
C GLN A 251 -10.50 15.63 -3.30
N SER A 252 -9.68 15.87 -4.35
CA SER A 252 -8.75 14.91 -4.91
C SER A 252 -7.82 14.22 -3.89
N PRO A 253 -7.18 14.93 -2.94
CA PRO A 253 -6.35 14.27 -1.91
C PRO A 253 -7.13 13.25 -1.07
N ARG A 254 -8.43 13.44 -0.87
CA ARG A 254 -9.27 12.51 -0.10
C ARG A 254 -9.50 11.20 -0.83
N ASN A 255 -9.70 11.25 -2.14
CA ASN A 255 -9.76 10.06 -2.98
C ASN A 255 -8.42 9.31 -3.00
N MET A 256 -7.30 10.03 -2.99
CA MET A 256 -5.96 9.45 -2.88
C MET A 256 -5.78 8.73 -1.52
N TYR A 257 -6.22 9.32 -0.43
CA TYR A 257 -6.17 8.69 0.89
C TYR A 257 -7.03 7.43 0.95
N GLU A 258 -8.24 7.48 0.38
CA GLU A 258 -9.08 6.28 0.31
C GLU A 258 -8.45 5.18 -0.54
N ALA A 259 -7.87 5.51 -1.70
CA ALA A 259 -7.17 4.54 -2.53
C ALA A 259 -6.02 3.83 -1.78
N ALA A 260 -5.38 4.51 -0.83
CA ALA A 260 -4.39 3.92 0.06
C ALA A 260 -5.04 3.08 1.18
N MET A 261 -6.13 3.56 1.79
CA MET A 261 -6.82 2.91 2.91
C MET A 261 -7.62 1.68 2.49
N ALA A 262 -8.18 1.64 1.28
CA ALA A 262 -8.87 0.47 0.76
C ALA A 262 -8.00 -0.80 0.75
N LYS A 263 -6.69 -0.65 0.56
CA LYS A 263 -5.70 -1.73 0.63
C LYS A 263 -5.42 -2.22 2.06
N GLN A 264 -5.81 -1.45 3.07
CA GLN A 264 -5.61 -1.72 4.49
C GLN A 264 -6.91 -2.15 5.19
N ALA A 265 -8.02 -2.17 4.47
CA ALA A 265 -9.32 -2.56 4.98
C ALA A 265 -9.40 -4.07 5.22
N LEU A 266 -10.04 -4.46 6.31
CA LEU A 266 -10.29 -5.86 6.64
C LEU A 266 -11.52 -6.36 5.88
N GLY A 267 -11.43 -7.58 5.37
CA GLY A 267 -12.50 -8.26 4.67
C GLY A 267 -12.28 -9.77 4.66
N LEU A 268 -12.80 -10.43 3.66
CA LEU A 268 -12.52 -11.83 3.37
C LEU A 268 -11.38 -11.87 2.34
N ASN A 269 -10.16 -12.10 2.78
CA ASN A 269 -8.95 -12.04 1.94
C ASN A 269 -8.88 -13.15 0.87
N ALA A 270 -9.38 -14.36 1.21
CA ALA A 270 -9.41 -15.50 0.30
C ALA A 270 -10.52 -16.46 0.69
N ALA A 271 -11.14 -17.12 -0.28
CA ALA A 271 -12.19 -18.11 -0.03
C ALA A 271 -11.66 -19.34 0.74
N ASN A 272 -10.40 -19.70 0.51
CA ASN A 272 -9.73 -20.81 1.14
C ASN A 272 -8.85 -20.41 2.35
N PHE A 273 -9.20 -19.31 3.05
CA PHE A 273 -8.42 -18.78 4.18
C PHE A 273 -8.11 -19.82 5.27
N GLN A 274 -8.97 -20.80 5.46
CA GLN A 274 -8.79 -21.86 6.44
C GLN A 274 -7.57 -22.74 6.13
N ARG A 275 -7.30 -23.00 4.84
CA ARG A 275 -6.19 -23.85 4.36
C ARG A 275 -4.90 -23.09 4.11
N ARG A 276 -4.97 -21.75 4.03
CA ARG A 276 -3.79 -20.91 3.79
C ARG A 276 -2.92 -20.81 5.04
N VAL A 277 -1.61 -20.77 4.81
CA VAL A 277 -0.58 -20.60 5.85
C VAL A 277 0.13 -19.24 5.71
N ASP A 278 -0.65 -18.19 5.63
CA ASP A 278 -0.13 -16.82 5.52
C ASP A 278 0.56 -16.40 6.81
N THR A 279 1.66 -15.66 6.71
CA THR A 279 2.43 -15.18 7.87
C THR A 279 1.59 -14.33 8.81
N ARG A 280 0.71 -13.50 8.24
CA ARG A 280 -0.24 -12.65 8.95
C ARG A 280 -1.51 -12.54 8.11
N GLY A 281 -2.66 -12.67 8.75
CA GLY A 281 -3.93 -12.55 8.07
C GLY A 281 -4.99 -11.94 8.99
N HIS A 282 -5.96 -11.26 8.38
CA HIS A 282 -7.12 -10.73 9.07
C HIS A 282 -8.38 -11.20 8.35
N LEU A 283 -9.40 -11.52 9.10
CA LEU A 283 -10.71 -11.92 8.60
C LEU A 283 -11.77 -11.06 9.28
N LEU A 284 -12.53 -10.31 8.52
CA LEU A 284 -13.69 -9.58 9.04
C LEU A 284 -14.88 -10.55 9.21
N HIS A 285 -15.50 -10.52 10.38
CA HIS A 285 -16.74 -11.24 10.61
C HIS A 285 -17.90 -10.46 9.98
N TYR A 286 -18.83 -11.19 9.32
CA TYR A 286 -20.03 -10.62 8.71
C TYR A 286 -19.77 -9.46 7.72
N PRO A 287 -18.85 -9.61 6.75
CA PRO A 287 -18.65 -8.59 5.75
C PRO A 287 -19.95 -8.40 4.94
N GLN A 288 -20.26 -7.17 4.57
CA GLN A 288 -21.47 -6.80 3.86
C GLN A 288 -21.12 -6.16 2.52
N LYS A 289 -21.98 -6.38 1.53
CA LYS A 289 -21.95 -5.61 0.28
C LYS A 289 -22.35 -4.16 0.57
N PRO A 290 -21.71 -3.16 -0.04
CA PRO A 290 -22.16 -1.78 0.10
C PRO A 290 -23.55 -1.58 -0.50
N LEU A 291 -24.40 -0.77 0.12
CA LEU A 291 -25.70 -0.35 -0.41
C LEU A 291 -25.54 0.62 -1.58
N VAL A 292 -24.56 1.50 -1.48
CA VAL A 292 -24.20 2.44 -2.54
C VAL A 292 -22.99 1.88 -3.28
N VAL A 293 -23.20 1.51 -4.54
CA VAL A 293 -22.22 0.79 -5.35
C VAL A 293 -21.77 1.62 -6.55
N THR A 294 -20.65 1.23 -7.14
CA THR A 294 -20.23 1.67 -8.47
C THR A 294 -20.27 0.47 -9.41
N ARG A 295 -20.47 0.67 -10.71
CA ARG A 295 -20.45 -0.42 -11.70
C ARG A 295 -19.12 -1.16 -11.71
N ALA A 296 -18.03 -0.48 -11.40
CA ALA A 296 -16.72 -1.09 -11.29
C ALA A 296 -16.65 -2.15 -10.19
N ILE A 297 -17.37 -2.00 -9.09
CA ILE A 297 -17.44 -2.97 -7.98
C ILE A 297 -17.87 -4.36 -8.46
N GLU A 298 -18.81 -4.43 -9.41
CA GLU A 298 -19.26 -5.69 -10.00
C GLU A 298 -18.18 -6.31 -10.91
N VAL A 299 -17.57 -5.48 -11.75
CA VAL A 299 -16.53 -5.91 -12.70
C VAL A 299 -15.30 -6.47 -12.00
N ILE A 300 -14.85 -5.83 -10.91
CA ILE A 300 -13.68 -6.28 -10.13
C ILE A 300 -13.99 -7.43 -9.17
N GLY A 301 -15.26 -7.85 -9.04
CA GLY A 301 -15.67 -8.92 -8.14
C GLY A 301 -15.64 -8.57 -6.64
N TYR A 302 -15.66 -7.28 -6.29
CA TYR A 302 -15.63 -6.83 -4.89
C TYR A 302 -16.81 -7.35 -4.06
N ASN A 303 -17.98 -7.51 -4.69
CA ASN A 303 -19.19 -8.03 -4.06
C ASN A 303 -19.09 -9.50 -3.60
N GLU A 304 -18.14 -10.27 -4.15
CA GLU A 304 -17.90 -11.66 -3.74
C GLU A 304 -17.14 -11.72 -2.42
N ARG A 305 -16.24 -10.75 -2.19
CA ARG A 305 -15.39 -10.65 -1.00
C ARG A 305 -15.29 -9.20 -0.53
N PRO A 306 -16.38 -8.66 0.02
CA PRO A 306 -16.41 -7.26 0.45
C PRO A 306 -15.52 -7.04 1.67
N ALA A 307 -15.00 -5.82 1.80
CA ALA A 307 -14.10 -5.43 2.87
C ALA A 307 -14.69 -4.28 3.71
N GLY A 308 -15.83 -4.50 4.32
CA GLY A 308 -16.49 -3.53 5.17
C GLY A 308 -17.92 -3.89 5.52
N GLN A 309 -18.61 -2.98 6.16
CA GLN A 309 -20.00 -3.12 6.60
C GLN A 309 -20.74 -1.79 6.45
N ASN A 310 -22.07 -1.85 6.28
CA ASN A 310 -22.92 -0.68 6.25
C ASN A 310 -23.25 -0.25 7.70
N PHE A 311 -22.88 0.98 8.07
CA PHE A 311 -23.14 1.56 9.39
C PHE A 311 -24.25 2.59 9.29
N VAL A 312 -25.09 2.65 10.28
CA VAL A 312 -25.95 3.82 10.53
C VAL A 312 -25.10 4.90 11.18
N VAL A 313 -24.89 5.99 10.47
CA VAL A 313 -23.98 7.06 10.87
C VAL A 313 -24.76 8.34 11.15
N ALA A 314 -24.60 8.89 12.34
CA ALA A 314 -25.10 10.19 12.71
C ALA A 314 -23.96 11.21 12.75
N VAL A 315 -24.24 12.42 12.28
CA VAL A 315 -23.29 13.53 12.24
C VAL A 315 -23.65 14.54 13.33
N LEU A 316 -22.97 14.45 14.47
CA LEU A 316 -23.13 15.38 15.58
C LEU A 316 -21.90 15.36 16.48
N THR A 317 -21.71 16.42 17.25
CA THR A 317 -20.68 16.45 18.29
C THR A 317 -21.23 15.76 19.55
N SER A 318 -20.58 14.65 19.96
CA SER A 318 -21.00 13.88 21.13
C SER A 318 -20.01 14.03 22.28
N THR A 319 -20.35 14.89 23.25
CA THR A 319 -19.64 15.07 24.53
C THR A 319 -18.12 15.29 24.43
N GLY A 320 -17.62 15.71 23.26
CA GLY A 320 -16.20 15.96 23.02
C GLY A 320 -15.36 14.73 22.69
N TYR A 321 -15.92 13.52 22.67
CA TYR A 321 -15.17 12.30 22.41
C TYR A 321 -15.03 11.95 20.92
N ASN A 322 -15.55 12.76 20.02
CA ASN A 322 -15.40 12.65 18.58
C ASN A 322 -14.74 13.88 17.94
N ILE A 323 -13.94 14.61 18.69
CA ILE A 323 -13.16 15.74 18.20
C ILE A 323 -11.84 15.22 17.61
N GLU A 324 -11.25 15.98 16.65
CA GLU A 324 -9.98 15.64 15.98
C GLU A 324 -9.92 14.23 15.38
N ASP A 325 -10.93 13.88 14.58
CA ASP A 325 -11.05 12.57 13.90
C ASP A 325 -11.32 11.38 14.82
N ALA A 326 -11.70 11.61 16.04
CA ALA A 326 -12.24 10.55 16.86
C ALA A 326 -13.69 10.23 16.46
N VAL A 327 -14.08 8.98 16.66
CA VAL A 327 -15.44 8.49 16.41
C VAL A 327 -16.01 7.82 17.66
N VAL A 328 -17.33 7.91 17.83
CA VAL A 328 -18.02 7.21 18.90
C VAL A 328 -18.76 6.01 18.31
N LEU A 329 -18.49 4.82 18.85
CA LEU A 329 -19.15 3.59 18.47
C LEU A 329 -20.23 3.16 19.44
N ASN A 330 -21.28 2.56 18.93
CA ASN A 330 -22.31 1.90 19.70
C ASN A 330 -21.79 0.55 20.23
N LYS A 331 -21.60 0.45 21.54
CA LYS A 331 -21.12 -0.77 22.20
C LYS A 331 -22.04 -1.97 21.95
N SER A 332 -23.35 -1.77 21.98
CA SER A 332 -24.30 -2.86 21.76
C SER A 332 -24.28 -3.40 20.33
N SER A 333 -23.98 -2.54 19.33
CA SER A 333 -23.74 -2.98 17.98
C SER A 333 -22.46 -3.80 17.86
N VAL A 334 -21.39 -3.38 18.55
CA VAL A 334 -20.13 -4.14 18.66
C VAL A 334 -20.36 -5.50 19.34
N ASP A 335 -21.13 -5.55 20.41
CA ASP A 335 -21.46 -6.80 21.13
C ASP A 335 -22.25 -7.76 20.22
N ARG A 336 -23.11 -7.25 19.33
CA ARG A 336 -23.81 -8.01 18.29
C ARG A 336 -22.93 -8.45 17.10
N GLY A 337 -21.68 -8.02 17.05
CA GLY A 337 -20.70 -8.45 16.04
C GLY A 337 -20.28 -7.41 15.03
N LEU A 338 -20.67 -6.13 15.21
CA LEU A 338 -20.23 -5.06 14.32
C LEU A 338 -18.70 -4.95 14.31
N ALA A 339 -18.12 -4.99 13.12
CA ALA A 339 -16.66 -4.85 12.86
C ALA A 339 -15.78 -5.81 13.68
N ARG A 340 -16.31 -6.91 14.16
CA ARG A 340 -15.55 -7.99 14.80
C ARG A 340 -14.67 -8.66 13.76
N SER A 341 -13.42 -8.98 14.12
CA SER A 341 -12.45 -9.62 13.22
C SER A 341 -11.62 -10.68 13.93
N THR A 342 -11.05 -11.58 13.14
CA THR A 342 -10.07 -12.56 13.64
C THR A 342 -8.71 -12.23 13.04
N PHE A 343 -7.68 -12.21 13.86
CA PHE A 343 -6.30 -12.08 13.46
C PHE A 343 -5.61 -13.44 13.51
N PHE A 344 -4.89 -13.77 12.44
CA PHE A 344 -4.09 -14.98 12.36
C PHE A 344 -2.61 -14.62 12.27
N ARG A 345 -1.80 -15.31 13.07
CA ARG A 345 -0.34 -15.26 12.97
C ARG A 345 0.24 -16.65 12.83
N LEU A 346 1.18 -16.78 11.92
CA LEU A 346 1.93 -18.01 11.71
C LEU A 346 3.31 -17.91 12.37
N TYR A 347 3.62 -18.95 13.18
CA TYR A 347 4.95 -19.18 13.72
C TYR A 347 5.55 -20.38 13.00
N THR A 348 6.77 -20.24 12.51
CA THR A 348 7.44 -21.27 11.71
C THR A 348 8.79 -21.61 12.30
N THR A 349 9.11 -22.87 12.37
CA THR A 349 10.44 -23.37 12.76
C THR A 349 10.83 -24.60 11.97
N THR A 350 12.11 -24.73 11.70
CA THR A 350 12.68 -25.86 10.96
C THR A 350 13.69 -26.58 11.87
N GLU A 351 13.68 -27.89 11.86
CA GLU A 351 14.67 -28.73 12.52
C GLU A 351 15.82 -28.97 11.55
N TYR A 352 16.85 -28.11 11.66
CA TYR A 352 17.99 -28.16 10.74
C TYR A 352 18.93 -29.33 11.02
N LYS A 353 19.39 -29.97 9.95
CA LYS A 353 20.49 -30.94 9.96
C LYS A 353 21.78 -30.26 9.55
N TYR A 354 22.79 -30.34 10.39
CA TYR A 354 24.09 -29.73 10.16
C TYR A 354 25.11 -30.76 9.64
N PRO A 355 26.18 -30.33 8.96
CA PRO A 355 27.27 -31.18 8.57
C PRO A 355 27.87 -31.94 9.79
N GLY A 356 28.17 -33.21 9.63
CA GLY A 356 28.72 -34.05 10.72
C GLY A 356 27.67 -34.79 11.54
N GLY A 357 26.40 -34.85 11.09
CA GLY A 357 25.34 -35.61 11.76
C GLY A 357 24.75 -34.95 12.97
N ILE A 358 25.07 -33.68 13.21
CA ILE A 358 24.51 -32.87 14.28
C ILE A 358 23.19 -32.27 13.77
N GLN A 359 22.15 -32.29 14.57
CA GLN A 359 20.85 -31.70 14.21
C GLN A 359 20.19 -30.99 15.38
N ASP A 360 19.31 -30.04 15.04
CA ASP A 360 18.36 -29.52 15.99
C ASP A 360 17.44 -30.65 16.47
N GLU A 361 16.85 -30.51 17.61
CA GLU A 361 15.91 -31.50 18.14
C GLU A 361 14.65 -30.77 18.64
N ILE A 362 13.51 -31.23 18.15
CA ILE A 362 12.22 -30.72 18.59
C ILE A 362 11.74 -31.60 19.72
N THR A 363 11.79 -31.04 20.91
CA THR A 363 11.43 -31.71 22.18
C THR A 363 11.11 -30.66 23.25
N ARG A 364 10.54 -31.07 24.35
CA ARG A 364 10.39 -30.22 25.54
C ARG A 364 11.77 -29.98 26.17
N PRO A 365 12.30 -28.73 26.18
CA PRO A 365 13.66 -28.45 26.69
C PRO A 365 13.79 -28.82 28.17
N PRO A 366 14.82 -29.61 28.55
CA PRO A 366 15.08 -29.88 29.95
C PRO A 366 15.71 -28.68 30.68
N PRO A 367 15.60 -28.57 32.02
CA PRO A 367 16.15 -27.42 32.79
C PRO A 367 17.65 -27.20 32.67
N SER A 368 18.39 -28.21 32.21
CA SER A 368 19.87 -28.17 32.05
C SER A 368 20.32 -27.42 30.79
N VAL A 369 19.42 -27.09 29.89
CA VAL A 369 19.73 -26.41 28.62
C VAL A 369 20.02 -24.95 28.85
N ARG A 370 21.06 -24.41 28.17
CA ARG A 370 21.38 -22.99 28.25
C ARG A 370 20.26 -22.14 27.67
N GLY A 371 19.78 -21.15 28.41
CA GLY A 371 18.70 -20.26 27.99
C GLY A 371 17.31 -20.78 28.32
N TYR A 372 17.17 -21.78 29.20
CA TYR A 372 15.92 -22.28 29.73
C TYR A 372 15.06 -21.15 30.31
N ARG A 373 13.80 -21.02 29.86
CA ARG A 373 12.91 -19.89 30.17
C ARG A 373 12.04 -20.10 31.42
N GLY A 374 12.22 -21.23 32.10
CA GLY A 374 11.41 -21.61 33.24
C GLY A 374 10.31 -22.60 32.90
N GLN A 375 9.92 -23.44 33.82
CA GLN A 375 8.94 -24.54 33.65
C GLN A 375 7.61 -24.04 33.03
N ARG A 376 7.10 -22.90 33.50
CA ARG A 376 5.84 -22.31 33.06
C ARG A 376 5.78 -22.04 31.58
N ALA A 377 6.89 -21.64 30.99
CA ALA A 377 6.95 -21.30 29.55
C ALA A 377 6.72 -22.52 28.63
N TYR A 378 7.02 -23.72 29.13
CA TYR A 378 6.90 -24.99 28.37
C TYR A 378 5.73 -25.87 28.84
N GLU A 379 4.90 -25.37 29.72
CA GLU A 379 3.81 -26.15 30.31
C GLU A 379 2.78 -26.63 29.30
N LEU A 380 2.54 -25.83 28.27
CA LEU A 380 1.57 -26.08 27.19
C LEU A 380 2.07 -27.07 26.12
N LEU A 381 3.35 -27.46 26.14
CA LEU A 381 3.90 -28.41 25.19
C LEU A 381 3.50 -29.85 25.54
N GLU A 382 3.14 -30.61 24.50
CA GLU A 382 3.00 -32.07 24.63
C GLU A 382 4.36 -32.77 24.66
N ASP A 383 4.35 -34.10 24.76
CA ASP A 383 5.60 -34.90 24.86
C ASP A 383 6.45 -34.82 23.62
N ASP A 384 5.87 -34.53 22.45
CA ASP A 384 6.55 -34.30 21.17
C ASP A 384 7.19 -32.91 21.07
N GLY A 385 7.04 -32.07 22.09
CA GLY A 385 7.57 -30.71 22.11
C GLY A 385 6.76 -29.70 21.30
N ILE A 386 5.52 -30.02 20.90
CA ILE A 386 4.64 -29.14 20.11
C ILE A 386 3.37 -28.86 20.91
N VAL A 387 2.81 -27.65 20.75
CA VAL A 387 1.53 -27.28 21.37
C VAL A 387 0.35 -27.92 20.64
N ALA A 388 -0.67 -28.36 21.38
CA ALA A 388 -1.89 -28.91 20.78
C ALA A 388 -2.79 -27.82 20.16
N PRO A 389 -3.55 -28.13 19.10
CA PRO A 389 -4.62 -27.26 18.62
C PRO A 389 -5.64 -26.94 19.72
N GLU A 390 -6.32 -25.79 19.60
CA GLU A 390 -7.31 -25.24 20.53
C GLU A 390 -6.75 -24.86 21.92
N THR A 391 -5.44 -24.88 22.10
CA THR A 391 -4.79 -24.45 23.34
C THR A 391 -4.74 -22.91 23.42
N PRO A 392 -5.22 -22.28 24.51
CA PRO A 392 -5.08 -20.85 24.73
C PRO A 392 -3.62 -20.53 25.07
N VAL A 393 -3.07 -19.50 24.44
CA VAL A 393 -1.66 -19.09 24.57
C VAL A 393 -1.54 -17.59 24.81
N GLN A 394 -0.49 -17.21 25.53
CA GLN A 394 -0.15 -15.83 25.86
C GLN A 394 1.29 -15.51 25.48
N GLY A 395 1.64 -14.20 25.47
CA GLY A 395 2.99 -13.76 25.20
C GLY A 395 4.02 -14.41 26.13
N GLY A 396 4.99 -15.09 25.55
CA GLY A 396 6.04 -15.83 26.26
C GLY A 396 5.84 -17.34 26.31
N ASP A 397 4.63 -17.87 26.11
CA ASP A 397 4.39 -19.30 26.05
C ASP A 397 5.05 -19.91 24.82
N VAL A 398 5.70 -21.04 25.00
CA VAL A 398 6.41 -21.74 23.91
C VAL A 398 5.41 -22.57 23.11
N LEU A 399 5.42 -22.36 21.78
CA LEU A 399 4.59 -23.11 20.84
C LEU A 399 5.28 -24.35 20.30
N VAL A 400 6.61 -24.26 20.09
CA VAL A 400 7.44 -25.38 19.64
C VAL A 400 8.73 -25.34 20.44
N GLY A 401 8.97 -26.36 21.24
CA GLY A 401 10.19 -26.59 21.97
C GLY A 401 11.29 -27.07 21.02
N LYS A 402 12.40 -26.37 20.98
CA LYS A 402 13.53 -26.72 20.14
C LYS A 402 14.84 -26.47 20.86
N ILE A 403 15.75 -27.43 20.81
CA ILE A 403 17.08 -27.32 21.30
C ILE A 403 18.08 -27.45 20.15
N SER A 404 19.03 -26.56 20.11
CA SER A 404 20.04 -26.51 19.03
C SER A 404 21.44 -26.73 19.61
N PRO A 405 22.36 -27.34 18.84
CA PRO A 405 23.77 -27.39 19.23
C PRO A 405 24.38 -25.99 19.19
N PRO A 406 25.44 -25.71 19.97
CA PRO A 406 26.16 -24.44 19.89
C PRO A 406 26.77 -24.22 18.51
N ARG A 407 26.70 -23.00 18.04
CA ARG A 407 27.31 -22.59 16.77
C ARG A 407 28.84 -22.63 16.89
N PHE A 408 29.67 -23.13 16.26
CA PHE A 408 31.16 -23.12 16.33
C PHE A 408 31.84 -24.28 17.08
N ILE A 409 31.20 -25.43 17.14
CA ILE A 409 31.85 -26.62 17.71
C ILE A 409 32.06 -27.67 16.63
N SER A 410 33.23 -28.29 16.60
CA SER A 410 33.50 -29.42 15.70
C SER A 410 32.66 -30.64 16.13
N ALA A 411 32.33 -31.50 15.16
CA ALA A 411 31.61 -32.74 15.43
C ALA A 411 32.33 -33.63 16.49
N GLN A 412 33.66 -33.53 16.57
CA GLN A 412 34.49 -34.27 17.52
C GLN A 412 34.32 -33.76 18.96
N GLU A 413 34.27 -32.43 19.15
CA GLU A 413 34.01 -31.83 20.47
C GLU A 413 32.59 -32.10 20.96
N TYR A 414 31.62 -32.20 20.07
CA TYR A 414 30.23 -32.54 20.40
C TYR A 414 30.13 -34.03 20.85
N ALA A 415 30.84 -34.93 20.21
CA ALA A 415 30.84 -36.35 20.56
C ALA A 415 31.51 -36.67 21.91
N VAL A 416 32.41 -35.84 22.42
CA VAL A 416 33.10 -36.00 23.71
C VAL A 416 32.23 -35.61 24.92
N GLY A 417 31.02 -35.11 24.72
CA GLY A 417 29.99 -35.07 25.77
C GLY A 417 30.02 -33.92 26.75
N GLY A 418 30.69 -32.81 26.42
CA GLY A 418 30.77 -31.62 27.32
C GLY A 418 29.98 -30.41 26.86
N VAL A 419 29.19 -30.49 25.78
CA VAL A 419 28.61 -29.32 25.13
C VAL A 419 27.15 -29.14 25.51
N THR A 420 26.87 -28.06 26.20
CA THR A 420 25.51 -27.68 26.61
C THR A 420 24.72 -27.17 25.42
N ARG A 421 23.65 -27.86 25.02
CA ARG A 421 22.69 -27.39 24.00
C ARG A 421 22.04 -26.07 24.42
N GLN A 422 21.59 -25.30 23.48
CA GLN A 422 20.93 -24.00 23.69
C GLN A 422 19.44 -24.10 23.34
N ASP A 423 18.58 -23.44 24.12
CA ASP A 423 17.17 -23.26 23.80
C ASP A 423 16.98 -22.30 22.63
N THR A 424 16.37 -22.79 21.57
CA THR A 424 15.97 -22.05 20.35
C THR A 424 14.49 -22.16 20.07
N SER A 425 13.71 -22.46 21.11
CA SER A 425 12.25 -22.64 21.05
C SER A 425 11.55 -21.40 20.53
N ILE A 426 10.47 -21.62 19.79
CA ILE A 426 9.58 -20.56 19.29
C ILE A 426 8.48 -20.31 20.31
N ALA A 427 8.38 -19.07 20.76
CA ALA A 427 7.35 -18.62 21.68
C ALA A 427 6.45 -17.56 21.05
N VAL A 428 5.24 -17.40 21.62
CA VAL A 428 4.32 -16.33 21.31
C VAL A 428 4.99 -14.98 21.59
N ARG A 429 4.85 -14.04 20.67
CA ARG A 429 5.44 -12.71 20.79
C ARG A 429 4.91 -12.00 22.02
N HIS A 430 5.76 -11.20 22.64
CA HIS A 430 5.37 -10.39 23.78
C HIS A 430 4.21 -9.42 23.42
N GLY A 431 3.17 -9.41 24.25
CA GLY A 431 1.96 -8.62 24.04
C GLY A 431 0.95 -9.21 23.06
N GLU A 432 1.17 -10.41 22.53
CA GLU A 432 0.21 -11.17 21.74
C GLU A 432 -0.44 -12.26 22.58
N LYS A 433 -1.68 -12.61 22.25
CA LYS A 433 -2.45 -13.69 22.87
C LYS A 433 -3.33 -14.34 21.81
N GLY A 434 -3.85 -15.48 22.10
CA GLY A 434 -4.80 -16.15 21.20
C GLY A 434 -5.02 -17.61 21.54
N VAL A 435 -5.50 -18.34 20.55
CA VAL A 435 -5.73 -19.78 20.62
C VAL A 435 -5.02 -20.42 19.42
N VAL A 436 -4.38 -21.54 19.63
CA VAL A 436 -3.75 -22.31 18.55
C VAL A 436 -4.83 -22.84 17.61
N ASP A 437 -4.82 -22.35 16.37
CA ASP A 437 -5.85 -22.68 15.37
C ASP A 437 -5.46 -23.91 14.54
N MET A 438 -4.19 -24.02 14.18
CA MET A 438 -3.70 -25.12 13.34
C MET A 438 -2.22 -25.39 13.61
N VAL A 439 -1.87 -26.66 13.63
CA VAL A 439 -0.49 -27.14 13.65
C VAL A 439 -0.25 -27.96 12.39
N LEU A 440 0.75 -27.56 11.61
CA LEU A 440 1.15 -28.23 10.37
C LEU A 440 2.58 -28.74 10.51
N ILE A 441 2.78 -30.02 10.31
CA ILE A 441 4.08 -30.67 10.31
C ILE A 441 4.34 -31.16 8.87
N THR A 442 5.43 -30.72 8.26
CA THR A 442 5.82 -31.06 6.90
C THR A 442 7.34 -31.11 6.78
N MET A 443 7.85 -31.34 5.60
CA MET A 443 9.27 -31.24 5.26
C MET A 443 9.50 -30.08 4.33
N ASP A 444 10.66 -29.45 4.44
CA ASP A 444 11.13 -28.47 3.47
C ASP A 444 11.81 -29.16 2.27
N ASP A 445 12.23 -28.36 1.28
CA ASP A 445 12.88 -28.88 0.05
C ASP A 445 14.21 -29.58 0.31
N GLU A 446 14.83 -29.31 1.48
CA GLU A 446 16.08 -29.94 1.93
C GLU A 446 15.84 -31.22 2.77
N GLY A 447 14.57 -31.58 3.00
CA GLY A 447 14.19 -32.74 3.79
C GLY A 447 14.30 -32.54 5.31
N ASN A 448 14.34 -31.30 5.78
CA ASN A 448 14.27 -30.96 7.20
C ASN A 448 12.80 -30.91 7.66
N LYS A 449 12.55 -31.30 8.91
CA LYS A 449 11.21 -31.22 9.50
C LYS A 449 10.82 -29.74 9.71
N LEU A 450 9.75 -29.32 9.08
CA LEU A 450 9.20 -27.97 9.14
C LEU A 450 7.88 -27.98 9.92
N ILE A 451 7.81 -27.17 10.98
CA ILE A 451 6.61 -27.01 11.79
C ILE A 451 6.08 -25.60 11.65
N LYS A 452 4.78 -25.51 11.39
CA LYS A 452 4.05 -24.24 11.28
C LYS A 452 2.88 -24.27 12.28
N VAL A 453 2.84 -23.30 13.19
CA VAL A 453 1.77 -23.14 14.17
C VAL A 453 1.05 -21.82 13.88
N ARG A 454 -0.24 -21.90 13.59
CA ARG A 454 -1.10 -20.73 13.39
C ARG A 454 -1.87 -20.44 14.66
N VAL A 455 -1.77 -19.22 15.14
CA VAL A 455 -2.50 -18.71 16.31
C VAL A 455 -3.56 -17.73 15.83
N ARG A 456 -4.80 -17.88 16.29
CA ARG A 456 -5.91 -16.96 16.04
C ARG A 456 -6.19 -16.11 17.27
N ASP A 457 -6.51 -14.84 17.05
CA ASP A 457 -6.92 -13.90 18.09
C ASP A 457 -8.20 -13.18 17.68
N LEU A 458 -9.20 -13.17 18.54
CA LEU A 458 -10.46 -12.47 18.30
C LEU A 458 -10.29 -10.99 18.63
N ARG A 459 -10.52 -10.13 17.63
CA ARG A 459 -10.39 -8.69 17.73
C ARG A 459 -11.77 -8.02 17.71
N ILE A 460 -12.28 -7.75 18.89
CA ILE A 460 -13.48 -6.95 19.09
C ILE A 460 -13.07 -5.48 19.04
N PRO A 461 -13.80 -4.58 18.32
CA PRO A 461 -13.47 -3.16 18.30
C PRO A 461 -13.33 -2.57 19.71
N GLU A 462 -12.23 -1.87 19.92
CA GLU A 462 -11.89 -1.22 21.18
C GLU A 462 -11.43 0.22 20.97
N LEU A 463 -11.25 0.98 22.05
CA LEU A 463 -10.71 2.35 22.00
C LEU A 463 -9.33 2.34 21.34
N GLY A 464 -9.15 3.21 20.34
CA GLY A 464 -7.90 3.32 19.60
C GLY A 464 -7.87 2.54 18.28
N ASP A 465 -8.87 1.72 17.98
CA ASP A 465 -9.00 1.06 16.68
C ASP A 465 -9.38 2.06 15.59
N LYS A 466 -8.86 1.86 14.38
CA LYS A 466 -9.01 2.78 13.27
C LYS A 466 -10.07 2.33 12.28
N PHE A 467 -10.99 3.23 11.97
CA PHE A 467 -12.02 3.06 10.96
C PHE A 467 -11.91 4.12 9.86
N ALA A 468 -12.44 3.85 8.71
CA ALA A 468 -12.51 4.79 7.60
C ALA A 468 -13.77 4.59 6.77
N SER A 469 -14.31 5.68 6.22
CA SER A 469 -15.28 5.62 5.13
C SER A 469 -14.55 5.50 3.78
N ARG A 470 -15.27 5.28 2.68
CA ARG A 470 -14.70 5.27 1.32
C ARG A 470 -14.37 6.67 0.75
N HIS A 471 -14.29 7.68 1.60
CA HIS A 471 -14.08 9.08 1.21
C HIS A 471 -12.84 9.72 1.85
N GLY A 472 -11.89 8.91 2.29
CA GLY A 472 -10.70 9.43 2.94
C GLY A 472 -10.94 10.00 4.34
N GLN A 473 -12.07 9.70 4.97
CA GLN A 473 -12.42 10.09 6.33
C GLN A 473 -12.03 8.98 7.31
N LYS A 474 -10.78 8.99 7.72
CA LYS A 474 -10.25 8.07 8.74
C LYS A 474 -10.51 8.61 10.13
N GLY A 475 -10.88 7.73 11.04
CA GLY A 475 -11.11 8.09 12.45
C GLY A 475 -10.68 6.99 13.40
N VAL A 476 -10.40 7.37 14.64
CA VAL A 476 -10.01 6.46 15.71
C VAL A 476 -11.14 6.40 16.74
N VAL A 477 -11.44 5.23 17.26
CA VAL A 477 -12.48 5.06 18.28
C VAL A 477 -12.08 5.82 19.54
N GLY A 478 -12.82 6.87 19.88
CA GLY A 478 -12.64 7.68 21.08
C GLY A 478 -13.50 7.26 22.26
N LEU A 479 -14.67 6.66 21.99
CA LEU A 479 -15.60 6.22 23.02
C LEU A 479 -16.47 5.06 22.52
N LEU A 480 -16.78 4.11 23.39
CA LEU A 480 -17.78 3.06 23.21
C LEU A 480 -18.96 3.36 24.13
N VAL A 481 -20.12 3.67 23.55
CA VAL A 481 -21.32 4.06 24.29
C VAL A 481 -22.36 2.94 24.24
N PRO A 482 -22.95 2.53 25.36
CA PRO A 482 -24.06 1.58 25.36
C PRO A 482 -25.25 2.14 24.58
N GLN A 483 -26.04 1.25 23.96
CA GLN A 483 -27.17 1.67 23.11
C GLN A 483 -28.20 2.57 23.83
N TYR A 484 -28.43 2.33 25.11
CA TYR A 484 -29.39 3.10 25.92
C TYR A 484 -28.93 4.56 26.18
N ASP A 485 -27.62 4.85 26.10
CA ASP A 485 -27.04 6.17 26.24
C ASP A 485 -26.83 6.87 24.87
N MET A 486 -27.02 6.13 23.77
CA MET A 486 -26.89 6.69 22.41
C MET A 486 -28.09 7.56 22.06
N PRO A 487 -27.89 8.63 21.26
CA PRO A 487 -29.00 9.37 20.70
C PRO A 487 -29.83 8.47 19.78
N PHE A 488 -31.14 8.66 19.73
CA PHE A 488 -32.05 7.84 18.93
C PHE A 488 -33.09 8.72 18.20
N THR A 489 -33.56 8.26 17.05
CA THR A 489 -34.59 8.89 16.27
C THR A 489 -35.98 8.67 16.86
N GLU A 490 -36.99 9.39 16.39
CA GLU A 490 -38.39 9.21 16.79
C GLU A 490 -38.89 7.77 16.56
N GLU A 491 -38.36 7.07 15.54
CA GLU A 491 -38.64 5.68 15.24
C GLU A 491 -37.83 4.67 16.12
N GLY A 492 -37.00 5.16 17.02
CA GLY A 492 -36.16 4.34 17.91
C GLY A 492 -34.85 3.83 17.26
N ILE A 493 -34.46 4.34 16.10
CA ILE A 493 -33.18 3.96 15.44
C ILE A 493 -32.03 4.63 16.15
N THR A 494 -31.07 3.83 16.63
CA THR A 494 -29.83 4.31 17.24
C THR A 494 -28.68 4.19 16.21
N PRO A 495 -27.79 5.20 16.08
CA PRO A 495 -26.65 5.08 15.20
C PRO A 495 -25.63 4.03 15.70
N ASP A 496 -24.94 3.41 14.76
CA ASP A 496 -23.80 2.53 15.06
C ASP A 496 -22.53 3.36 15.28
N LEU A 497 -22.43 4.48 14.58
CA LEU A 497 -21.27 5.38 14.60
C LEU A 497 -21.71 6.84 14.64
N ILE A 498 -21.05 7.64 15.47
CA ILE A 498 -21.21 9.10 15.50
C ILE A 498 -19.91 9.75 15.07
N ILE A 499 -19.99 10.63 14.08
CA ILE A 499 -18.85 11.39 13.54
C ILE A 499 -19.05 12.89 13.76
N ASN A 500 -17.93 13.60 13.81
CA ASN A 500 -17.94 15.04 14.02
C ASN A 500 -18.29 15.80 12.72
N PRO A 501 -19.23 16.74 12.74
CA PRO A 501 -19.55 17.58 11.59
C PRO A 501 -18.37 18.43 11.11
N HIS A 502 -17.44 18.82 11.97
CA HIS A 502 -16.26 19.61 11.62
C HIS A 502 -15.27 18.88 10.70
N ALA A 503 -15.42 17.55 10.53
CA ALA A 503 -14.61 16.78 9.59
C ALA A 503 -14.93 17.08 8.11
N PHE A 504 -16.09 17.68 7.79
CA PHE A 504 -16.53 17.86 6.39
C PHE A 504 -16.07 19.17 5.75
N PRO A 505 -16.21 20.37 6.37
CA PRO A 505 -15.97 21.63 5.67
C PRO A 505 -14.55 21.78 5.15
N SER A 506 -13.54 21.48 5.97
CA SER A 506 -12.13 21.63 5.59
C SER A 506 -11.67 20.58 4.58
N ARG A 507 -12.31 19.42 4.57
CA ARG A 507 -11.93 18.27 3.72
C ARG A 507 -12.75 18.19 2.44
N MET A 508 -13.87 18.88 2.39
CA MET A 508 -14.74 18.93 1.22
C MET A 508 -15.14 17.52 0.70
N THR A 509 -15.40 16.58 1.61
CA THR A 509 -15.83 15.22 1.28
C THR A 509 -17.34 15.13 1.10
N VAL A 510 -17.86 15.86 0.13
CA VAL A 510 -19.31 15.93 -0.16
C VAL A 510 -19.86 14.55 -0.58
N GLY A 511 -19.04 13.74 -1.24
CA GLY A 511 -19.42 12.39 -1.64
C GLY A 511 -19.90 11.51 -0.47
N GLN A 512 -19.36 11.69 0.74
CA GLN A 512 -19.82 10.96 1.92
C GLN A 512 -21.23 11.35 2.36
N LEU A 513 -21.57 12.61 2.27
CA LEU A 513 -22.93 13.10 2.57
C LEU A 513 -23.93 12.56 1.54
N LEU A 514 -23.54 12.56 0.26
CA LEU A 514 -24.34 11.96 -0.82
C LEU A 514 -24.50 10.46 -0.61
N GLU A 515 -23.44 9.75 -0.25
CA GLU A 515 -23.51 8.31 0.07
C GLU A 515 -24.47 8.04 1.22
N SER A 516 -24.43 8.86 2.28
CA SER A 516 -25.31 8.72 3.45
C SER A 516 -26.81 8.83 3.06
N ILE A 517 -27.15 9.84 2.26
CA ILE A 517 -28.51 10.01 1.75
C ILE A 517 -28.90 8.89 0.79
N ALA A 518 -28.01 8.53 -0.12
CA ALA A 518 -28.22 7.45 -1.10
C ALA A 518 -28.37 6.10 -0.42
N GLY A 519 -27.56 5.81 0.62
CA GLY A 519 -27.66 4.61 1.42
C GLY A 519 -28.98 4.51 2.17
N LYS A 520 -29.47 5.61 2.72
CA LYS A 520 -30.79 5.69 3.35
C LYS A 520 -31.91 5.44 2.34
N ALA A 521 -31.84 6.04 1.16
CA ALA A 521 -32.80 5.82 0.07
C ALA A 521 -32.77 4.37 -0.44
N ALA A 522 -31.58 3.78 -0.58
CA ALA A 522 -31.37 2.39 -0.98
C ALA A 522 -32.00 1.41 0.01
N ALA A 523 -31.77 1.64 1.32
CA ALA A 523 -32.37 0.84 2.39
C ALA A 523 -33.90 0.88 2.38
N LEU A 524 -34.49 2.06 2.14
CA LEU A 524 -35.95 2.23 2.06
C LEU A 524 -36.54 1.57 0.81
N ARG A 525 -35.80 1.52 -0.31
CA ARG A 525 -36.22 0.81 -1.53
C ARG A 525 -35.98 -0.69 -1.49
N GLY A 526 -35.06 -1.16 -0.67
CA GLY A 526 -34.63 -2.55 -0.60
C GLY A 526 -33.73 -2.97 -1.78
N GLU A 527 -33.04 -2.03 -2.42
CA GLU A 527 -32.14 -2.25 -3.56
C GLU A 527 -30.83 -1.46 -3.42
N SER A 528 -29.78 -1.91 -4.09
CA SER A 528 -28.51 -1.15 -4.16
C SER A 528 -28.63 -0.01 -5.15
N LEU A 529 -27.95 1.11 -4.84
CA LEU A 529 -28.01 2.33 -5.63
C LEU A 529 -26.68 2.57 -6.35
N ASP A 530 -26.76 2.84 -7.67
CA ASP A 530 -25.58 3.13 -8.50
C ASP A 530 -25.08 4.57 -8.31
N ALA A 531 -23.90 4.72 -7.75
CA ALA A 531 -23.20 6.00 -7.54
C ALA A 531 -21.90 6.05 -8.33
N THR A 532 -21.89 5.49 -9.52
CA THR A 532 -20.72 5.53 -10.41
C THR A 532 -20.36 6.97 -10.74
N PRO A 533 -19.08 7.36 -10.59
CA PRO A 533 -18.63 8.71 -10.89
C PRO A 533 -18.96 9.17 -12.32
N PHE A 534 -19.25 10.47 -12.47
CA PHE A 534 -19.61 11.13 -13.73
C PHE A 534 -20.97 10.73 -14.34
N TYR A 535 -21.70 9.80 -13.75
CA TYR A 535 -23.09 9.54 -14.12
C TYR A 535 -24.01 10.49 -13.37
N LYS A 536 -24.90 11.12 -14.11
CA LYS A 536 -25.87 12.06 -13.53
C LYS A 536 -27.05 11.30 -12.90
N GLU A 537 -26.84 10.70 -11.74
CA GLU A 537 -28.01 10.38 -10.93
C GLU A 537 -28.57 11.67 -10.32
N SER A 538 -29.83 11.91 -10.52
CA SER A 538 -30.46 13.14 -10.03
C SER A 538 -30.59 13.08 -8.52
N ILE A 539 -29.89 13.96 -7.81
CA ILE A 539 -30.06 14.20 -6.36
C ILE A 539 -31.52 14.46 -6.03
N GLU A 540 -32.27 15.07 -6.96
CA GLU A 540 -33.71 15.30 -6.84
C GLU A 540 -34.51 14.00 -6.71
N ASN A 541 -34.10 12.93 -7.43
CA ASN A 541 -34.73 11.61 -7.29
C ASN A 541 -34.54 11.05 -5.89
N LEU A 542 -33.34 11.19 -5.30
CA LEU A 542 -33.05 10.76 -3.93
C LEU A 542 -33.93 11.50 -2.91
N LYS A 543 -34.03 12.81 -3.06
CA LYS A 543 -34.92 13.66 -2.23
C LYS A 543 -36.39 13.26 -2.33
N LEU A 544 -36.86 12.93 -3.56
CA LEU A 544 -38.22 12.46 -3.77
C LEU A 544 -38.49 11.09 -3.11
N VAL A 545 -37.51 10.20 -3.11
CA VAL A 545 -37.62 8.91 -2.42
C VAL A 545 -37.78 9.11 -0.92
N LEU A 546 -36.91 9.91 -0.30
CA LEU A 546 -37.00 10.21 1.13
C LEU A 546 -38.36 10.82 1.48
N LYS A 547 -38.81 11.80 0.71
CA LYS A 547 -40.12 12.44 0.90
C LYS A 547 -41.29 11.45 0.79
N ARG A 548 -41.26 10.49 -0.16
CA ARG A 548 -42.30 9.46 -0.31
C ARG A 548 -42.42 8.55 0.90
N HIS A 549 -41.31 8.33 1.58
CA HIS A 549 -41.25 7.50 2.79
C HIS A 549 -41.40 8.29 4.09
N GLY A 550 -41.77 9.58 4.01
CA GLY A 550 -42.03 10.42 5.19
C GLY A 550 -40.80 11.06 5.83
N TYR A 551 -39.62 10.94 5.23
CA TYR A 551 -38.38 11.55 5.73
C TYR A 551 -38.13 12.93 5.12
N LEU A 552 -37.37 13.76 5.82
CA LEU A 552 -36.93 15.05 5.30
C LEU A 552 -35.98 14.84 4.10
N PRO A 553 -36.14 15.61 3.01
CA PRO A 553 -35.31 15.50 1.81
C PRO A 553 -33.83 15.79 2.06
N THR A 554 -33.51 16.49 3.15
CA THR A 554 -32.14 16.82 3.59
C THR A 554 -31.42 15.64 4.25
N GLY A 555 -32.14 14.59 4.64
CA GLY A 555 -31.58 13.44 5.38
C GLY A 555 -31.45 13.67 6.87
N GLU A 556 -31.88 14.84 7.36
CA GLU A 556 -31.89 15.19 8.78
C GLU A 556 -33.09 14.60 9.49
N GLU A 557 -32.96 14.28 10.77
CA GLU A 557 -34.04 13.79 11.62
C GLU A 557 -33.97 14.42 13.02
N PRO A 558 -35.12 14.59 13.68
CA PRO A 558 -35.13 14.89 15.11
C PRO A 558 -34.63 13.70 15.90
N MET A 559 -33.74 13.94 16.84
CA MET A 559 -33.19 12.89 17.71
C MET A 559 -33.31 13.27 19.17
N TYR A 560 -33.44 12.26 20.02
CA TYR A 560 -33.49 12.36 21.46
C TYR A 560 -32.16 11.97 22.08
N ASP A 561 -31.71 12.65 23.11
CA ASP A 561 -30.54 12.26 23.90
C ASP A 561 -30.89 11.01 24.73
N GLY A 562 -30.14 9.91 24.54
CA GLY A 562 -30.36 8.67 25.27
C GLY A 562 -30.15 8.79 26.78
N ARG A 563 -29.36 9.75 27.25
CA ARG A 563 -29.07 9.95 28.68
C ARG A 563 -30.14 10.77 29.38
N ALA A 564 -30.55 11.86 28.76
CA ALA A 564 -31.53 12.79 29.36
C ALA A 564 -32.96 12.47 28.93
N GLY A 565 -33.17 11.78 27.82
CA GLY A 565 -34.49 11.56 27.23
C GLY A 565 -35.10 12.80 26.61
N GLU A 566 -34.32 13.88 26.45
CA GLU A 566 -34.76 15.14 25.92
C GLU A 566 -34.50 15.23 24.41
N LEU A 567 -35.39 15.99 23.72
CA LEU A 567 -35.20 16.25 22.31
C LEU A 567 -33.97 17.16 22.10
N LEU A 568 -33.07 16.78 21.19
CA LEU A 568 -31.93 17.61 20.81
C LEU A 568 -32.42 18.91 20.14
N LYS A 569 -31.74 20.05 20.42
CA LYS A 569 -32.13 21.38 19.95
C LYS A 569 -32.02 21.59 18.44
N GLY A 570 -31.48 20.63 17.69
CA GLY A 570 -31.31 20.71 16.25
C GLY A 570 -31.62 19.40 15.59
N LEU A 571 -31.85 19.43 14.28
CA LEU A 571 -31.98 18.25 13.45
C LEU A 571 -30.60 17.63 13.24
N VAL A 572 -30.51 16.31 13.28
CA VAL A 572 -29.26 15.57 13.12
C VAL A 572 -29.27 14.88 11.76
N PHE A 573 -28.21 15.06 11.00
CA PHE A 573 -28.01 14.35 9.75
C PHE A 573 -27.66 12.89 10.03
N ILE A 574 -28.51 11.96 9.56
CA ILE A 574 -28.38 10.53 9.80
C ILE A 574 -28.66 9.74 8.51
N GLY A 575 -27.84 8.73 8.23
CA GLY A 575 -27.99 7.86 7.09
C GLY A 575 -27.09 6.66 7.15
N LEU A 576 -26.93 5.94 6.03
CA LEU A 576 -26.09 4.77 5.95
C LEU A 576 -24.83 5.04 5.13
N VAL A 577 -23.70 4.72 5.71
CA VAL A 577 -22.38 4.84 5.06
C VAL A 577 -21.63 3.52 5.20
N TYR A 578 -20.95 3.11 4.14
CA TYR A 578 -20.11 1.94 4.16
C TYR A 578 -18.79 2.25 4.85
N TYR A 579 -18.54 1.57 5.97
CA TYR A 579 -17.33 1.75 6.78
C TYR A 579 -16.41 0.54 6.70
N GLN A 580 -15.12 0.82 6.75
CA GLN A 580 -14.03 -0.15 6.70
C GLN A 580 -13.29 -0.13 8.04
N LYS A 581 -13.05 -1.31 8.63
CA LYS A 581 -12.10 -1.47 9.73
C LYS A 581 -10.70 -1.62 9.14
N LEU A 582 -9.77 -0.77 9.56
CA LEU A 582 -8.39 -0.84 9.09
C LEU A 582 -7.54 -1.76 9.99
N HIS A 583 -6.47 -2.32 9.43
CA HIS A 583 -5.59 -3.24 10.19
C HIS A 583 -4.73 -2.56 11.26
N HIS A 584 -4.86 -1.24 11.43
CA HIS A 584 -4.20 -0.48 12.49
C HIS A 584 -5.01 -0.58 13.79
N MET A 585 -4.83 -1.64 14.54
CA MET A 585 -5.51 -1.88 15.81
C MET A 585 -4.62 -1.54 16.99
N VAL A 586 -5.20 -1.02 18.08
CA VAL A 586 -4.47 -0.60 19.26
C VAL A 586 -3.72 -1.75 19.94
N SER A 587 -4.31 -2.94 19.96
CA SER A 587 -3.69 -4.14 20.53
C SER A 587 -2.36 -4.52 19.88
N ASP A 588 -2.14 -4.17 18.61
CA ASP A 588 -0.87 -4.38 17.92
C ASP A 588 0.15 -3.27 18.17
N LYS A 589 -0.26 -2.12 18.68
CA LYS A 589 0.55 -0.91 18.87
C LYS A 589 0.87 -0.60 20.33
N MET A 590 0.03 -1.04 21.26
CA MET A 590 0.26 -0.83 22.69
C MET A 590 1.57 -1.47 23.12
N HIS A 591 2.43 -0.68 23.73
CA HIS A 591 3.73 -1.11 24.19
C HIS A 591 4.11 -0.45 25.50
N ALA A 592 4.62 -1.23 26.44
CA ALA A 592 5.15 -0.77 27.71
C ALA A 592 6.44 -1.51 28.03
N ARG A 593 7.36 -0.82 28.66
CA ARG A 593 8.60 -1.39 29.15
C ARG A 593 9.02 -0.74 30.46
N ALA A 594 9.45 -1.55 31.42
CA ALA A 594 10.20 -1.09 32.58
C ALA A 594 11.70 -1.40 32.38
N ARG A 595 12.12 -2.62 32.72
CA ARG A 595 13.45 -3.18 32.41
C ARG A 595 13.28 -4.34 31.45
N GLY A 596 14.22 -4.54 30.55
CA GLY A 596 14.12 -5.58 29.54
C GLY A 596 15.45 -5.81 28.80
N PRO A 597 15.42 -6.46 27.65
CA PRO A 597 16.63 -6.78 26.88
C PRO A 597 17.37 -5.52 26.44
N VAL A 598 18.69 -5.63 26.41
CA VAL A 598 19.62 -4.57 26.02
C VAL A 598 20.47 -5.01 24.83
N GLN A 599 21.00 -4.05 24.08
CA GLN A 599 21.92 -4.31 22.98
C GLN A 599 23.29 -4.80 23.54
N ILE A 600 23.95 -5.66 22.81
CA ILE A 600 25.23 -6.24 23.21
C ILE A 600 26.36 -5.17 23.24
N LEU A 601 26.42 -4.36 22.18
CA LEU A 601 27.51 -3.39 22.00
C LEU A 601 27.36 -2.17 22.93
N THR A 602 26.20 -1.51 22.89
CA THR A 602 25.99 -0.23 23.59
C THR A 602 25.36 -0.41 24.97
N ARG A 603 24.85 -1.59 25.29
CA ARG A 603 24.03 -1.90 26.48
C ARG A 603 22.83 -0.99 26.69
N GLN A 604 22.41 -0.31 25.66
CA GLN A 604 21.16 0.47 25.64
C GLN A 604 19.98 -0.44 25.44
N PRO A 605 18.74 -0.04 25.83
CA PRO A 605 17.55 -0.79 25.54
C PRO A 605 17.44 -1.11 24.05
N THR A 606 16.98 -2.31 23.71
CA THR A 606 16.67 -2.69 22.32
C THR A 606 15.58 -1.79 21.75
N GLN A 607 15.46 -1.73 20.43
CA GLN A 607 14.41 -0.96 19.74
C GLN A 607 13.27 -1.89 19.27
N GLY A 608 12.06 -1.37 19.28
CA GLY A 608 10.88 -2.02 18.74
C GLY A 608 10.10 -2.88 19.73
N ARG A 609 8.79 -2.88 19.59
CA ARG A 609 7.83 -3.62 20.43
C ARG A 609 8.10 -5.13 20.42
N SER A 610 8.41 -5.70 19.26
CA SER A 610 8.67 -7.14 19.11
C SER A 610 9.86 -7.67 19.90
N ARG A 611 10.77 -6.79 20.31
CA ARG A 611 11.96 -7.10 21.12
C ARG A 611 11.81 -6.62 22.56
N ALA A 612 10.59 -6.30 23.00
CA ALA A 612 10.35 -5.64 24.30
C ALA A 612 11.28 -4.44 24.52
N GLY A 613 11.45 -3.64 23.46
CA GLY A 613 12.40 -2.52 23.42
C GLY A 613 11.95 -1.31 24.21
N GLY A 614 12.84 -0.35 24.39
CA GLY A 614 12.56 0.94 25.01
C GLY A 614 11.92 1.92 24.04
N LEU A 615 11.42 3.02 24.60
CA LEU A 615 10.97 4.18 23.85
C LEU A 615 12.19 5.08 23.57
N ARG A 616 12.25 5.64 22.37
CA ARG A 616 13.33 6.55 22.01
C ARG A 616 13.12 7.92 22.66
N TRP A 617 14.11 8.38 23.38
CA TRP A 617 14.24 9.78 23.78
C TRP A 617 15.02 10.52 22.69
N GLY A 618 14.32 11.18 21.79
CA GLY A 618 14.92 11.85 20.63
C GLY A 618 15.60 13.18 21.01
N GLU A 619 16.29 13.79 20.04
CA GLU A 619 16.99 15.07 20.22
C GLU A 619 16.01 16.21 20.58
N MET A 620 14.84 16.24 19.95
CA MET A 620 13.82 17.26 20.22
C MET A 620 13.24 17.14 21.64
N GLU A 621 13.06 15.94 22.18
CA GLU A 621 12.65 15.70 23.57
C GLU A 621 13.73 16.16 24.57
N VAL A 622 15.01 15.98 24.22
CA VAL A 622 16.14 16.52 25.00
C VAL A 622 16.09 18.06 25.01
N ASP A 623 15.87 18.68 23.86
CA ASP A 623 15.77 20.16 23.74
C ASP A 623 14.63 20.70 24.61
N CYS A 624 13.51 20.00 24.67
CA CYS A 624 12.40 20.35 25.55
C CYS A 624 12.79 20.34 27.04
N LEU A 625 13.50 19.29 27.50
CA LEU A 625 13.98 19.22 28.89
C LEU A 625 15.02 20.27 29.21
N VAL A 626 15.91 20.60 28.26
CA VAL A 626 16.87 21.68 28.38
C VAL A 626 16.16 23.03 28.50
N GLY A 627 15.15 23.27 27.67
CA GLY A 627 14.32 24.46 27.72
C GLY A 627 13.58 24.66 29.06
N HIS A 628 13.18 23.57 29.72
CA HIS A 628 12.57 23.57 31.04
C HIS A 628 13.60 23.65 32.19
N GLY A 629 14.91 23.53 31.93
CA GLY A 629 15.96 23.49 32.95
C GLY A 629 15.90 22.22 33.81
N ALA A 630 15.24 21.15 33.37
CA ALA A 630 15.06 19.91 34.13
C ALA A 630 16.27 18.98 34.10
N SER A 631 17.43 19.43 34.64
CA SER A 631 18.72 18.74 34.54
C SER A 631 18.74 17.36 35.22
N LEU A 632 18.07 17.20 36.35
CA LEU A 632 17.95 15.92 37.04
C LEU A 632 17.15 14.88 36.25
N LEU A 633 16.05 15.28 35.65
CA LEU A 633 15.26 14.42 34.81
C LEU A 633 15.99 14.03 33.52
N LEU A 634 16.72 14.97 32.93
CA LEU A 634 17.58 14.71 31.78
C LEU A 634 18.67 13.67 32.13
N ARG A 635 19.36 13.83 33.26
CA ARG A 635 20.33 12.86 33.73
C ARG A 635 19.74 11.49 33.96
N GLU A 636 18.56 11.41 34.62
CA GLU A 636 17.87 10.17 34.91
C GLU A 636 17.50 9.44 33.59
N THR A 637 16.89 10.15 32.62
CA THR A 637 16.44 9.55 31.37
C THR A 637 17.58 9.09 30.46
N MET A 638 18.63 9.89 30.36
CA MET A 638 19.75 9.60 29.46
C MET A 638 20.77 8.62 30.03
N ARG A 639 20.83 8.44 31.33
CA ARG A 639 21.81 7.58 32.01
C ARG A 639 21.14 6.49 32.82
N GLU A 640 20.40 6.85 33.87
CA GLU A 640 19.94 5.90 34.88
C GLU A 640 18.88 4.92 34.33
N ARG A 641 18.01 5.39 33.45
CA ARG A 641 16.99 4.52 32.77
C ARG A 641 17.52 3.85 31.50
N SER A 642 18.71 4.18 31.03
CA SER A 642 19.27 3.67 29.79
C SER A 642 20.43 2.69 30.06
N ASP A 643 21.65 3.17 30.15
CA ASP A 643 22.89 2.38 30.13
C ASP A 643 23.85 2.73 31.27
N LEU A 644 23.35 3.01 32.46
CA LEU A 644 24.14 3.31 33.64
C LEU A 644 25.20 2.24 33.89
N THR A 645 26.43 2.65 34.00
CA THR A 645 27.57 1.79 34.33
C THR A 645 28.48 2.50 35.29
N ARG A 646 28.97 1.78 36.29
CA ARG A 646 30.01 2.28 37.22
C ARG A 646 31.38 1.91 36.69
N ILE A 647 32.23 2.94 36.51
CA ILE A 647 33.63 2.78 36.16
C ILE A 647 34.48 3.26 37.34
N TYR A 648 35.70 2.77 37.40
CA TYR A 648 36.67 3.18 38.43
C TYR A 648 37.81 3.93 37.74
N VAL A 649 38.02 5.18 38.11
CA VAL A 649 38.98 6.06 37.46
C VAL A 649 40.13 6.31 38.43
N CYS A 650 41.35 6.18 37.92
CA CYS A 650 42.56 6.50 38.69
C CYS A 650 42.74 8.03 38.86
N GLU A 651 42.86 8.49 40.09
CA GLU A 651 43.01 9.91 40.41
C GLU A 651 44.26 10.55 39.78
N GLU A 652 45.37 9.80 39.67
CA GLU A 652 46.63 10.30 39.15
C GLU A 652 46.71 10.36 37.62
N CYS A 653 46.37 9.26 36.93
CA CYS A 653 46.53 9.16 35.48
C CYS A 653 45.23 9.36 34.67
N GLY A 654 44.09 9.33 35.33
CA GLY A 654 42.79 9.47 34.67
C GLY A 654 42.34 8.29 33.78
N PHE A 655 43.01 7.13 33.90
CA PHE A 655 42.61 5.92 33.19
C PHE A 655 41.53 5.15 33.92
N ILE A 656 40.75 4.37 33.15
CA ILE A 656 39.77 3.45 33.70
C ILE A 656 40.46 2.21 34.22
N GLY A 657 40.27 1.88 35.52
CA GLY A 657 40.77 0.68 36.16
C GLY A 657 39.93 -0.55 35.77
N TYR A 658 40.52 -1.73 35.86
CA TYR A 658 39.84 -3.01 35.61
C TYR A 658 39.91 -3.90 36.87
N TYR A 659 38.97 -4.82 36.96
CA TYR A 659 38.93 -5.81 38.03
C TYR A 659 39.74 -7.04 37.62
N ASP A 660 40.81 -7.31 38.36
CA ASP A 660 41.62 -8.53 38.20
C ASP A 660 41.00 -9.67 39.04
N LYS A 661 40.46 -10.67 38.34
CA LYS A 661 39.81 -11.83 38.96
C LYS A 661 40.79 -12.67 39.81
N ASN A 662 42.06 -12.73 39.42
CA ASN A 662 43.05 -13.55 40.12
C ASN A 662 43.48 -12.91 41.46
N LYS A 663 43.55 -11.58 41.50
CA LYS A 663 43.95 -10.83 42.69
C LYS A 663 42.75 -10.34 43.51
N GLY A 664 41.52 -10.48 43.01
CA GLY A 664 40.30 -10.01 43.67
C GLY A 664 40.24 -8.49 43.91
N LYS A 665 41.02 -7.69 43.13
CA LYS A 665 41.19 -6.25 43.33
C LYS A 665 41.01 -5.45 42.06
N LEU A 666 40.66 -4.18 42.23
CA LEU A 666 40.65 -3.18 41.16
C LEU A 666 42.08 -2.66 40.93
N ILE A 667 42.52 -2.65 39.70
CA ILE A 667 43.90 -2.31 39.32
C ILE A 667 43.93 -1.21 38.28
N CYS A 668 44.80 -0.24 38.40
CA CYS A 668 45.08 0.73 37.35
C CYS A 668 46.08 0.15 36.34
N PRO A 669 45.89 0.31 35.03
CA PRO A 669 46.86 -0.15 34.03
C PRO A 669 48.28 0.38 34.20
N ILE A 670 48.42 1.60 34.69
CA ILE A 670 49.72 2.29 34.87
C ILE A 670 50.26 2.09 36.29
N HIS A 671 49.55 2.50 37.33
CA HIS A 671 50.00 2.53 38.73
C HIS A 671 49.78 1.21 39.46
N LYS A 672 49.18 0.21 38.81
CA LYS A 672 48.88 -1.14 39.36
C LYS A 672 48.17 -1.06 40.71
N ASP A 673 48.65 -1.78 41.72
CA ASP A 673 48.00 -1.91 43.05
C ASP A 673 48.16 -0.66 43.95
N LYS A 674 49.00 0.33 43.55
CA LYS A 674 49.25 1.57 44.31
C LYS A 674 48.28 2.69 43.99
N ALA A 675 47.39 2.48 43.00
CA ALA A 675 46.49 3.51 42.50
C ALA A 675 45.27 3.72 43.42
N VAL A 676 44.92 4.98 43.65
CA VAL A 676 43.63 5.35 44.23
C VAL A 676 42.58 5.40 43.12
N LEU A 677 41.65 4.45 43.15
CA LEU A 677 40.58 4.33 42.15
C LEU A 677 39.26 4.84 42.72
N LYS A 678 38.69 5.86 42.09
CA LYS A 678 37.40 6.45 42.49
C LYS A 678 36.27 5.93 41.62
N PRO A 679 35.11 5.55 42.21
CA PRO A 679 33.95 5.14 41.46
C PRO A 679 33.27 6.34 40.81
N VAL A 680 32.95 6.23 39.53
CA VAL A 680 32.23 7.24 38.74
C VAL A 680 31.11 6.56 37.99
N ASP A 681 29.89 7.08 38.11
CA ASP A 681 28.71 6.59 37.38
C ASP A 681 28.59 7.32 36.05
N VAL A 682 28.69 6.58 34.95
CA VAL A 682 28.66 7.09 33.57
C VAL A 682 27.72 6.29 32.70
N SER A 683 27.39 6.81 31.53
CA SER A 683 26.77 6.04 30.47
C SER A 683 27.73 5.00 29.89
N TYR A 684 27.28 3.80 29.60
CA TYR A 684 28.10 2.76 28.96
C TYR A 684 28.59 3.20 27.57
N ALA A 685 27.78 3.95 26.84
CA ALA A 685 28.17 4.52 25.55
C ALA A 685 29.39 5.43 25.67
N PHE A 686 29.48 6.24 26.74
CA PHE A 686 30.66 7.05 27.04
C PHE A 686 31.88 6.19 27.36
N LYS A 687 31.72 5.14 28.17
CA LYS A 687 32.79 4.17 28.41
C LYS A 687 33.28 3.53 27.11
N LEU A 688 32.38 3.14 26.22
CA LEU A 688 32.69 2.57 24.93
C LEU A 688 33.50 3.55 24.06
N LEU A 689 33.06 4.82 23.98
CA LEU A 689 33.78 5.89 23.28
C LEU A 689 35.23 6.04 23.79
N ILE A 690 35.43 6.05 25.12
CA ILE A 690 36.77 6.12 25.72
C ILE A 690 37.64 4.93 25.27
N GLN A 691 37.07 3.72 25.25
CA GLN A 691 37.80 2.52 24.85
C GLN A 691 38.08 2.51 23.32
N GLU A 692 37.17 3.02 22.49
CA GLU A 692 37.40 3.19 21.06
C GLU A 692 38.50 4.21 20.76
N LEU A 693 38.51 5.37 21.45
CA LEU A 693 39.59 6.35 21.35
C LEU A 693 40.93 5.75 21.75
N MET A 694 40.95 4.97 22.83
CA MET A 694 42.17 4.28 23.25
C MET A 694 42.65 3.26 22.22
N SER A 695 41.79 2.59 21.54
CA SER A 695 42.13 1.64 20.45
C SER A 695 42.76 2.34 19.24
N MET A 696 42.42 3.60 19.01
CA MET A 696 43.02 4.46 17.97
C MET A 696 44.33 5.14 18.41
N GLY A 697 44.85 4.80 19.60
CA GLY A 697 46.08 5.38 20.13
C GLY A 697 45.90 6.76 20.80
N ILE A 698 44.66 7.21 20.99
CA ILE A 698 44.37 8.47 21.70
C ILE A 698 44.27 8.17 23.19
N LYS A 699 44.95 8.93 24.01
CA LYS A 699 44.93 8.81 25.48
C LYS A 699 43.90 9.77 26.09
N PRO A 700 42.65 9.37 26.33
CA PRO A 700 41.70 10.19 27.07
C PRO A 700 42.07 10.19 28.56
N ARG A 701 42.08 11.35 29.18
CA ARG A 701 42.34 11.51 30.60
C ARG A 701 41.11 12.04 31.31
N LEU A 702 40.50 11.23 32.19
CA LEU A 702 39.37 11.62 33.00
C LEU A 702 39.88 12.29 34.30
N ILE A 703 39.48 13.54 34.51
CA ILE A 703 39.79 14.29 35.73
C ILE A 703 38.59 14.11 36.67
N VAL A 704 38.85 13.58 37.85
CA VAL A 704 37.83 13.35 38.90
C VAL A 704 38.15 14.18 40.14
N GLU A 705 37.13 14.85 40.67
CA GLU A 705 37.20 15.63 41.89
C GLU A 705 36.15 15.14 42.89
N ASP A 706 36.45 15.26 44.19
CA ASP A 706 35.50 14.95 45.22
C ASP A 706 34.43 16.06 45.35
N ILE A 707 33.17 15.68 45.23
CA ILE A 707 32.02 16.61 45.33
C ILE A 707 32.00 17.34 46.70
N LEU A 708 32.49 16.67 47.74
CA LEU A 708 32.51 17.23 49.10
C LEU A 708 33.63 18.23 49.35
N LYS A 709 34.52 18.46 48.39
CA LYS A 709 35.63 19.44 48.49
C LYS A 709 35.31 20.81 47.90
N ARG A 710 34.07 21.02 47.45
CA ARG A 710 33.59 22.35 47.01
C ARG A 710 32.85 23.07 48.09
#